data_8e4a5286efed3fa1f3326026e9d4988c
#
_entry.id   8e4a5286efed3fa1f3326026e9d4988c
#
_cell.length_a   1.000
_cell.length_b   1.000
_cell.length_c   1.000
_cell.angle_alpha   90.00
_cell.angle_beta   90.00
_cell.angle_gamma   90.00
#
_symmetry.space_group_name_H-M   'P 1'
#
loop_
_entity.id
_entity.type
_entity.pdbx_description
1 polymer ?
#
loop_
_entity_poly.entity_id
_entity_poly.type
_entity_poly.pdbx_seq_one_letter_code
_entity_poly.pdbx_strand_id
1 'polypeptide(L)'
;MALFAPYRALGLVCAQRGCACVVKRRGTETFVTVSAEDAFAVYDARKLTLVFRSARFATSDARGIGAMATRKDYTFCAIGREIRCAKRLAECCEGLGRDDGSGHDARVTTLHAFGRHLASVDENGAVRMWDIDDDAMRARERAWAVGRGEPTGPEGESDSELELGARAMEMPRAFAATTVCHPDGYVDKLLFGSSDGRLALMNVRAGKLVHEFAGWGSAVTALENSPATDVVAVGLADGRVLLVNVLEDKVLFTLTPERGIKVTALAFRTDDQDDVLCVGDETGRVTVWDLEKRSLRTLIVQCHEGPVVSLKFLDGQPVMVSSGFDNTLKEWIFDREDGDARLLRFRAGHSKPPTSVSFYGEGKKLLAAGSDRTLRFFHAFRDQQNIELSQKNVSKRAKKIGVAEDELKLSPVTKMAWGELRESDWANVVTAHEGSNKAYTWRISKGALGEHILQCPKDDGKCEVKSVAISACGNFAFLGAANGAVHRFNLQSGAHRGAFERVLDADEVMRTKKKKNGNEGYNFPGGKRSFWALANQTGGNAEGKLRVAAHDGEVTCIQAHCANRSIVTAGVDGMIRVWKFSELKIDLEIDVGCGVRCGHLHEDSLLVVGCADKHVRVYDTMTGKRVRTFKPRGQENEAGDITSVQISENGKWIFVLDTTGTIRVYDIPAARLIQHMILGADKVTAMSFSPRMDFLATVHENRVGLYLWVNMPMFDYDTKLAYGRKVSIALPRKHAESDADGGVRDAPEEMNKQSNDTDVYIHPLEDDEEEEHRNLQELEEYFKEMATGPKQIAPGMITLAMMPQTQIEMLLNLETVRAKSKAKTDDDKEPELAPFFLPTAAASDDVRRSVFDPARESELNAKDDTGDDDSKAPKSRILRQGANLAGASATPLLTLILRGQRSGDYTEALEFLKNASIHVVDAELRSLGPWDHKFMSEDDVKTLRSAIKFFTAAIASGMYYEMVNAHLSVFLNVHTTAIMQSSALVDECHALREAMHKSYSRIDDLFNEIRCALSFHIGDAGV
;
A
#
# COMPACT_ATOMS: atom_id res chain seq x y z
N MET A 1 -13.49 -18.23 2.61
CA MET A 1 -12.15 -17.60 2.63
C MET A 1 -12.23 -16.15 3.05
N ALA A 2 -11.13 -15.55 3.48
CA ALA A 2 -11.09 -14.11 3.75
C ALA A 2 -11.15 -13.30 2.46
N LEU A 3 -11.69 -12.08 2.55
CA LEU A 3 -11.75 -11.12 1.43
C LEU A 3 -10.34 -10.65 1.02
N PHE A 4 -9.46 -10.45 2.00
CA PHE A 4 -8.08 -10.03 1.77
C PHE A 4 -7.09 -11.11 2.18
N ALA A 5 -6.04 -11.27 1.39
CA ALA A 5 -4.89 -12.10 1.71
C ALA A 5 -3.65 -11.22 2.00
N PRO A 6 -2.77 -11.65 2.92
CA PRO A 6 -1.54 -10.93 3.20
C PRO A 6 -0.61 -10.95 1.99
N TYR A 7 -0.08 -9.76 1.60
CA TYR A 7 0.79 -9.63 0.44
C TYR A 7 2.21 -9.25 0.81
N ARG A 8 2.45 -8.00 1.22
CA ARG A 8 3.80 -7.47 1.48
C ARG A 8 3.82 -6.50 2.64
N ALA A 9 5.01 -6.33 3.23
CA ALA A 9 5.33 -5.22 4.13
C ALA A 9 6.36 -4.29 3.48
N LEU A 10 6.14 -2.98 3.58
CA LEU A 10 6.98 -1.93 3.00
C LEU A 10 7.58 -1.04 4.10
N GLY A 11 8.73 -0.41 3.80
CA GLY A 11 9.36 0.58 4.69
C GLY A 11 10.01 0.02 5.96
N LEU A 12 10.13 -1.30 6.06
CA LEU A 12 10.86 -1.95 7.14
C LEU A 12 12.32 -2.13 6.72
N VAL A 13 13.24 -1.38 7.31
CA VAL A 13 14.68 -1.46 7.02
C VAL A 13 15.41 -2.21 8.13
N CYS A 14 15.24 -1.78 9.37
CA CYS A 14 15.76 -2.47 10.56
C CYS A 14 14.76 -2.38 11.71
N ALA A 15 14.90 -3.28 12.69
CA ALA A 15 14.02 -3.29 13.84
C ALA A 15 14.33 -2.16 14.82
N GLN A 16 13.28 -1.62 15.45
CA GLN A 16 13.40 -0.55 16.45
C GLN A 16 13.97 -1.02 17.79
N ARG A 17 14.12 -2.30 18.06
CA ARG A 17 14.54 -2.81 19.36
C ARG A 17 15.63 -3.85 19.21
N GLY A 18 16.84 -3.44 19.57
CA GLY A 18 17.89 -4.31 20.07
C GLY A 18 18.45 -5.34 19.09
N CYS A 19 18.46 -5.09 17.79
CA CYS A 19 19.00 -6.07 16.89
C CYS A 19 20.33 -5.65 16.27
N ALA A 20 21.32 -6.49 16.48
CA ALA A 20 22.63 -6.32 15.89
C ALA A 20 22.58 -6.54 14.38
N CYS A 21 23.32 -5.72 13.67
CA CYS A 21 23.67 -5.95 12.29
C CYS A 21 24.82 -6.99 12.25
N VAL A 22 24.67 -7.99 11.40
CA VAL A 22 25.74 -9.01 11.18
C VAL A 22 26.27 -8.84 9.78
N VAL A 23 27.59 -8.57 9.71
CA VAL A 23 28.31 -8.47 8.43
C VAL A 23 28.92 -9.82 8.08
N LYS A 24 28.74 -10.27 6.84
CA LYS A 24 29.28 -11.53 6.38
C LYS A 24 29.89 -11.40 4.99
N ARG A 25 31.13 -11.81 4.86
CA ARG A 25 31.82 -11.88 3.57
C ARG A 25 31.64 -13.28 2.95
N ARG A 26 31.32 -13.32 1.66
CA ARG A 26 31.28 -14.54 0.84
C ARG A 26 32.08 -14.32 -0.44
N GLY A 27 33.30 -14.84 -0.47
CA GLY A 27 34.24 -14.58 -1.55
C GLY A 27 34.57 -13.07 -1.65
N THR A 28 34.16 -12.44 -2.74
CA THR A 28 34.35 -11.00 -2.98
C THR A 28 33.17 -10.14 -2.59
N GLU A 29 32.05 -10.75 -2.20
CA GLU A 29 30.81 -10.07 -1.86
C GLU A 29 30.63 -9.99 -0.34
N THR A 30 30.19 -8.84 0.14
CA THR A 30 29.89 -8.61 1.56
C THR A 30 28.42 -8.35 1.73
N PHE A 31 27.77 -9.08 2.64
CA PHE A 31 26.37 -8.97 2.95
C PHE A 31 26.17 -8.46 4.36
N VAL A 32 25.16 -7.61 4.53
CA VAL A 32 24.74 -7.08 5.81
C VAL A 32 23.38 -7.66 6.14
N THR A 33 23.28 -8.45 7.21
CA THR A 33 22.03 -9.02 7.69
C THR A 33 21.49 -8.18 8.84
N VAL A 34 20.27 -7.72 8.73
CA VAL A 34 19.60 -6.84 9.71
C VAL A 34 18.24 -7.39 10.04
N SER A 35 17.82 -7.29 11.30
CA SER A 35 16.44 -7.65 11.66
C SER A 35 15.44 -6.59 11.21
N ALA A 36 14.26 -7.04 10.83
CA ALA A 36 13.13 -6.19 10.43
C ALA A 36 11.87 -6.75 11.10
N GLU A 37 11.57 -6.32 12.32
CA GLU A 37 10.50 -6.86 13.17
C GLU A 37 10.64 -8.38 13.40
N ASP A 38 9.74 -9.19 12.86
CA ASP A 38 9.74 -10.66 13.00
C ASP A 38 10.40 -11.38 11.82
N ALA A 39 11.14 -10.64 11.00
CA ALA A 39 11.89 -11.16 9.86
C ALA A 39 13.29 -10.55 9.83
N PHE A 40 14.18 -11.06 9.00
CA PHE A 40 15.46 -10.41 8.74
C PHE A 40 15.61 -10.07 7.26
N ALA A 41 16.38 -9.05 6.98
CA ALA A 41 16.72 -8.59 5.66
C ALA A 41 18.21 -8.72 5.41
N VAL A 42 18.59 -9.10 4.20
CA VAL A 42 20.00 -9.18 3.76
C VAL A 42 20.23 -8.18 2.66
N TYR A 43 21.20 -7.29 2.88
CA TYR A 43 21.59 -6.25 1.94
C TYR A 43 22.98 -6.55 1.36
N ASP A 44 23.20 -6.23 0.09
CA ASP A 44 24.52 -6.16 -0.51
C ASP A 44 25.22 -4.89 -0.03
N ALA A 45 26.37 -5.04 0.64
CA ALA A 45 27.12 -3.91 1.17
C ALA A 45 27.68 -2.97 0.07
N ARG A 46 27.83 -3.41 -1.18
CA ARG A 46 28.37 -2.55 -2.25
C ARG A 46 27.40 -1.46 -2.69
N LYS A 47 26.11 -1.75 -2.71
CA LYS A 47 25.07 -0.84 -3.20
C LYS A 47 24.00 -0.55 -2.15
N LEU A 48 24.06 -1.21 -1.02
CA LEU A 48 23.03 -1.25 0.02
C LEU A 48 21.67 -1.68 -0.58
N THR A 49 21.70 -2.56 -1.59
CA THR A 49 20.50 -3.09 -2.23
C THR A 49 20.00 -4.29 -1.44
N LEU A 50 18.67 -4.39 -1.32
CA LEU A 50 18.04 -5.54 -0.69
C LEU A 50 18.25 -6.77 -1.59
N VAL A 51 18.91 -7.80 -1.05
CA VAL A 51 19.13 -9.06 -1.76
C VAL A 51 17.92 -9.97 -1.56
N PHE A 52 17.53 -10.16 -0.29
CA PHE A 52 16.29 -10.87 0.05
C PHE A 52 15.84 -10.53 1.48
N ARG A 53 14.58 -10.87 1.78
CA ARG A 53 14.04 -10.89 3.14
C ARG A 53 13.51 -12.27 3.45
N SER A 54 13.71 -12.70 4.69
CA SER A 54 13.13 -13.97 5.17
C SER A 54 11.60 -13.88 5.24
N ALA A 55 10.95 -15.05 5.25
CA ALA A 55 9.59 -15.14 5.74
C ALA A 55 9.50 -14.65 7.19
N ARG A 56 8.36 -14.13 7.60
CA ARG A 56 8.13 -13.75 9.01
C ARG A 56 8.03 -15.03 9.86
N PHE A 57 8.71 -15.02 10.98
CA PHE A 57 8.59 -16.10 11.95
C PHE A 57 7.23 -15.98 12.67
N ALA A 58 6.53 -17.11 12.79
CA ALA A 58 5.32 -17.16 13.60
C ALA A 58 5.71 -17.01 15.08
N THR A 59 5.27 -15.93 15.72
CA THR A 59 5.64 -15.64 17.11
C THR A 59 4.48 -15.01 17.85
N SER A 60 4.41 -15.33 19.14
CA SER A 60 3.49 -14.67 20.08
C SER A 60 4.10 -13.41 20.70
N ASP A 61 5.41 -13.16 20.53
CA ASP A 61 6.07 -11.98 21.08
C ASP A 61 5.97 -10.78 20.12
N ALA A 62 5.23 -9.76 20.53
CA ALA A 62 5.04 -8.53 19.76
C ALA A 62 6.32 -7.70 19.58
N ARG A 63 7.43 -8.07 20.26
CA ARG A 63 8.68 -7.29 20.24
C ARG A 63 9.61 -7.64 19.08
N GLY A 64 9.35 -8.75 18.37
CA GLY A 64 10.15 -9.21 17.25
C GLY A 64 11.51 -9.78 17.64
N ILE A 65 12.45 -9.80 16.69
CA ILE A 65 13.79 -10.37 16.85
C ILE A 65 14.62 -9.50 17.80
N GLY A 66 15.12 -10.10 18.90
CA GLY A 66 15.93 -9.43 19.90
C GLY A 66 17.45 -9.53 19.64
N ALA A 67 17.92 -10.64 19.07
CA ALA A 67 19.32 -10.86 18.72
C ALA A 67 19.43 -11.77 17.50
N MET A 68 20.54 -11.64 16.75
CA MET A 68 20.83 -12.48 15.60
C MET A 68 22.29 -12.93 15.58
N ALA A 69 22.50 -14.11 15.05
CA ALA A 69 23.81 -14.63 14.73
C ALA A 69 23.76 -15.41 13.41
N THR A 70 24.80 -15.38 12.62
CA THR A 70 24.86 -16.10 11.34
C THR A 70 26.03 -17.06 11.29
N ARG A 71 25.81 -18.25 10.70
CA ARG A 71 26.86 -19.23 10.43
C ARG A 71 26.61 -19.88 9.07
N LYS A 72 27.54 -19.76 8.14
CA LYS A 72 27.39 -20.23 6.75
C LYS A 72 26.07 -19.72 6.14
N ASP A 73 25.14 -20.64 5.79
CA ASP A 73 23.84 -20.31 5.20
C ASP A 73 22.70 -20.18 6.24
N TYR A 74 23.02 -20.45 7.50
CA TYR A 74 22.07 -20.39 8.59
C TYR A 74 22.08 -19.03 9.28
N THR A 75 20.89 -18.54 9.58
CA THR A 75 20.66 -17.33 10.39
C THR A 75 19.84 -17.73 11.61
N PHE A 76 20.37 -17.49 12.78
CA PHE A 76 19.72 -17.74 14.07
C PHE A 76 19.14 -16.44 14.57
N CYS A 77 17.86 -16.47 14.94
CA CYS A 77 17.10 -15.32 15.40
C CYS A 77 16.50 -15.62 16.77
N ALA A 78 16.79 -14.81 17.77
CA ALA A 78 16.15 -14.89 19.07
C ALA A 78 14.83 -14.13 19.08
N ILE A 79 13.73 -14.81 19.34
CA ILE A 79 12.38 -14.26 19.39
C ILE A 79 11.73 -14.66 20.71
N GLY A 80 11.62 -13.72 21.63
CA GLY A 80 11.19 -14.02 22.99
C GLY A 80 12.13 -15.00 23.68
N ARG A 81 11.63 -16.15 24.08
CA ARG A 81 12.40 -17.23 24.74
C ARG A 81 12.98 -18.26 23.78
N GLU A 82 12.54 -18.22 22.52
CA GLU A 82 12.90 -19.20 21.50
C GLU A 82 14.00 -18.69 20.57
N ILE A 83 14.82 -19.61 20.09
CA ILE A 83 15.79 -19.31 19.04
C ILE A 83 15.32 -20.01 17.78
N ARG A 84 14.93 -19.23 16.77
CA ARG A 84 14.50 -19.73 15.46
C ARG A 84 15.67 -19.74 14.50
N CYS A 85 15.68 -20.69 13.58
CA CYS A 85 16.72 -20.82 12.58
C CYS A 85 16.13 -20.80 11.18
N ALA A 86 16.74 -20.01 10.31
CA ALA A 86 16.41 -19.99 8.89
C ALA A 86 17.63 -20.36 8.05
N LYS A 87 17.40 -21.11 6.98
CA LYS A 87 18.38 -21.39 5.94
C LYS A 87 18.04 -20.54 4.74
N ARG A 88 18.82 -19.48 4.50
CA ARG A 88 18.53 -18.42 3.52
C ARG A 88 17.16 -17.77 3.78
N LEU A 89 16.13 -18.10 2.99
CA LEU A 89 14.80 -17.49 3.02
C LEU A 89 13.81 -18.17 3.97
N ALA A 90 13.94 -19.48 4.12
CA ALA A 90 12.94 -20.32 4.78
C ALA A 90 13.38 -20.73 6.18
N GLU A 91 12.44 -20.79 7.09
CA GLU A 91 12.63 -21.42 8.40
C GLU A 91 12.93 -22.92 8.20
N CYS A 92 13.98 -23.42 8.82
CA CYS A 92 14.53 -24.76 8.57
C CYS A 92 14.48 -25.71 9.78
N CYS A 93 14.10 -25.22 10.96
CA CYS A 93 13.90 -26.05 12.14
C CYS A 93 12.95 -25.39 13.13
N GLU A 94 12.28 -26.20 13.98
CA GLU A 94 11.54 -25.70 15.12
C GLU A 94 12.46 -24.94 16.09
N GLY A 95 11.86 -24.13 16.96
CA GLY A 95 12.60 -23.32 17.91
C GLY A 95 13.53 -24.18 18.75
N LEU A 96 14.81 -23.83 18.82
CA LEU A 96 15.78 -24.54 19.63
C LEU A 96 15.34 -24.55 21.09
N GLY A 97 15.27 -25.73 21.69
CA GLY A 97 14.90 -25.92 23.09
C GLY A 97 13.40 -25.99 23.39
N ARG A 98 12.54 -26.11 22.36
CA ARG A 98 11.10 -26.21 22.56
C ARG A 98 10.65 -27.60 22.95
N ASP A 99 11.21 -28.63 22.31
CA ASP A 99 10.76 -30.02 22.43
C ASP A 99 11.35 -30.76 23.65
N ASP A 100 12.55 -30.38 24.06
CA ASP A 100 13.31 -31.07 25.12
C ASP A 100 13.34 -30.29 26.45
N GLY A 101 12.60 -29.20 26.57
CA GLY A 101 12.58 -28.39 27.79
C GLY A 101 13.91 -27.69 28.12
N SER A 102 14.89 -27.75 27.20
CA SER A 102 16.19 -27.10 27.37
C SER A 102 16.18 -25.60 27.00
N GLY A 103 15.04 -25.03 26.63
CA GLY A 103 14.87 -23.63 26.26
C GLY A 103 15.09 -22.64 27.42
N HIS A 104 15.24 -21.35 27.07
CA HIS A 104 15.37 -20.28 28.05
C HIS A 104 14.07 -19.98 28.80
N ASP A 105 14.20 -19.67 30.13
CA ASP A 105 13.08 -19.27 30.95
C ASP A 105 12.68 -17.81 30.78
N ALA A 106 13.63 -16.98 30.30
CA ALA A 106 13.44 -15.57 30.03
C ALA A 106 13.75 -15.25 28.56
N ARG A 107 13.56 -14.02 28.15
CA ARG A 107 13.84 -13.54 26.80
C ARG A 107 15.33 -13.59 26.49
N VAL A 108 15.69 -14.09 25.32
CA VAL A 108 17.08 -14.10 24.85
C VAL A 108 17.46 -12.70 24.36
N THR A 109 18.54 -12.14 24.91
CA THR A 109 19.02 -10.78 24.61
C THR A 109 20.21 -10.77 23.68
N THR A 110 21.05 -11.81 23.72
CA THR A 110 22.30 -11.86 22.94
C THR A 110 22.51 -13.25 22.35
N LEU A 111 22.95 -13.29 21.09
CA LEU A 111 23.35 -14.50 20.38
C LEU A 111 24.75 -14.31 19.81
N HIS A 112 25.61 -15.30 19.95
CA HIS A 112 26.93 -15.29 19.34
C HIS A 112 27.26 -16.68 18.78
N ALA A 113 27.52 -16.75 17.46
CA ALA A 113 27.90 -17.99 16.79
C ALA A 113 29.40 -18.05 16.58
N PHE A 114 30.07 -19.09 17.03
CA PHE A 114 31.50 -19.31 16.83
C PHE A 114 31.80 -20.80 16.63
N GLY A 115 32.66 -21.09 15.68
CA GLY A 115 33.03 -22.47 15.36
C GLY A 115 31.81 -23.38 15.12
N ARG A 116 31.61 -24.38 15.99
CA ARG A 116 30.47 -25.32 15.98
C ARG A 116 29.39 -24.97 16.98
N HIS A 117 29.53 -23.91 17.74
CA HIS A 117 28.67 -23.58 18.87
C HIS A 117 27.95 -22.26 18.68
N LEU A 118 26.75 -22.17 19.25
CA LEU A 118 25.99 -20.94 19.41
C LEU A 118 25.81 -20.68 20.91
N ALA A 119 26.28 -19.54 21.36
CA ALA A 119 26.03 -19.08 22.72
C ALA A 119 24.79 -18.18 22.75
N SER A 120 23.91 -18.38 23.70
CA SER A 120 22.74 -17.54 23.95
C SER A 120 22.69 -17.08 25.39
N VAL A 121 22.34 -15.80 25.60
CA VAL A 121 22.22 -15.17 26.92
C VAL A 121 20.80 -14.63 27.04
N ASP A 122 20.14 -14.85 28.17
CA ASP A 122 18.81 -14.32 28.45
C ASP A 122 18.83 -13.07 29.37
N GLU A 123 17.67 -12.45 29.58
CA GLU A 123 17.50 -11.26 30.44
C GLU A 123 17.90 -11.54 31.91
N ASN A 124 17.84 -12.77 32.38
CA ASN A 124 18.23 -13.19 33.71
C ASN A 124 19.75 -13.44 33.81
N GLY A 125 20.48 -13.35 32.70
CA GLY A 125 21.92 -13.63 32.62
C GLY A 125 22.26 -15.10 32.58
N ALA A 126 21.28 -16.00 32.32
CA ALA A 126 21.55 -17.42 32.10
C ALA A 126 22.11 -17.66 30.71
N VAL A 127 23.14 -18.49 30.63
CA VAL A 127 23.89 -18.79 29.40
C VAL A 127 23.62 -20.22 28.98
N ARG A 128 23.25 -20.40 27.70
CA ARG A 128 23.06 -21.71 27.09
C ARG A 128 23.91 -21.88 25.85
N MET A 129 24.44 -23.07 25.66
CA MET A 129 25.26 -23.43 24.51
C MET A 129 24.55 -24.45 23.67
N TRP A 130 24.49 -24.19 22.38
CA TRP A 130 23.85 -25.06 21.40
C TRP A 130 24.91 -25.57 20.42
N ASP A 131 24.81 -26.84 20.06
CA ASP A 131 25.62 -27.39 18.98
C ASP A 131 24.96 -27.08 17.63
N ILE A 132 25.68 -26.38 16.75
CA ILE A 132 25.24 -25.96 15.43
C ILE A 132 26.15 -26.53 14.33
N ASP A 133 26.78 -27.69 14.58
CA ASP A 133 27.58 -28.31 13.54
C ASP A 133 26.72 -28.72 12.34
N ASP A 134 27.34 -28.91 11.19
CA ASP A 134 26.60 -29.16 9.93
C ASP A 134 25.75 -30.44 10.02
N ASP A 135 26.21 -31.46 10.77
CA ASP A 135 25.46 -32.71 10.96
C ASP A 135 24.29 -32.51 11.92
N ALA A 136 24.49 -31.77 13.01
CA ALA A 136 23.42 -31.40 13.93
C ALA A 136 22.32 -30.55 13.24
N MET A 137 22.72 -29.63 12.36
CA MET A 137 21.77 -28.82 11.60
C MET A 137 20.99 -29.64 10.57
N ARG A 138 21.64 -30.57 9.87
CA ARG A 138 20.96 -31.47 8.92
C ARG A 138 19.99 -32.42 9.64
N ALA A 139 20.32 -32.87 10.85
CA ALA A 139 19.41 -33.70 11.65
C ALA A 139 18.15 -32.91 12.04
N ARG A 140 18.31 -31.65 12.49
CA ARG A 140 17.19 -30.75 12.80
C ARG A 140 16.33 -30.45 11.58
N GLU A 141 16.96 -30.20 10.43
CA GLU A 141 16.23 -29.97 9.16
C GLU A 141 15.38 -31.20 8.78
N ARG A 142 15.94 -32.43 8.93
CA ARG A 142 15.21 -33.67 8.66
C ARG A 142 14.02 -33.85 9.63
N ALA A 143 14.26 -33.64 10.92
CA ALA A 143 13.18 -33.70 11.91
C ALA A 143 12.04 -32.72 11.60
N TRP A 144 12.37 -31.51 11.19
CA TRP A 144 11.40 -30.49 10.78
C TRP A 144 10.60 -30.89 9.54
N ALA A 145 11.27 -31.44 8.49
CA ALA A 145 10.62 -31.93 7.27
C ALA A 145 9.66 -33.07 7.54
N VAL A 146 10.06 -34.03 8.41
CA VAL A 146 9.19 -35.15 8.85
C VAL A 146 7.95 -34.62 9.56
N GLY A 147 8.09 -33.63 10.46
CA GLY A 147 6.97 -32.98 11.17
C GLY A 147 5.95 -32.33 10.26
N ARG A 148 6.36 -31.90 9.04
CA ARG A 148 5.49 -31.31 8.02
C ARG A 148 4.93 -32.29 7.00
N GLY A 149 5.30 -33.56 7.07
CA GLY A 149 4.89 -34.58 6.09
C GLY A 149 5.55 -34.42 4.72
N GLU A 150 6.67 -33.72 4.63
CA GLU A 150 7.45 -33.59 3.41
C GLU A 150 8.24 -34.86 3.12
N PRO A 151 8.35 -35.36 1.88
CA PRO A 151 9.09 -36.56 1.56
C PRO A 151 10.58 -36.36 1.82
N THR A 152 11.10 -37.08 2.81
CA THR A 152 12.54 -37.17 3.06
C THR A 152 13.18 -38.05 1.99
N GLY A 153 14.33 -37.62 1.45
CA GLY A 153 15.10 -38.39 0.49
C GLY A 153 15.56 -39.75 1.03
N PRO A 154 16.16 -40.65 0.21
CA PRO A 154 16.43 -42.02 0.57
C PRO A 154 17.22 -42.16 1.87
N GLU A 155 16.71 -43.02 2.73
CA GLU A 155 17.28 -43.40 4.03
C GLU A 155 18.70 -43.95 3.85
N GLY A 156 19.68 -43.18 4.26
CA GLY A 156 21.08 -43.59 4.32
C GLY A 156 21.64 -43.26 5.70
N GLU A 157 21.93 -44.30 6.43
CA GLU A 157 22.67 -44.40 7.69
C GLU A 157 21.92 -44.00 8.95
N SER A 158 21.86 -44.95 9.88
CA SER A 158 21.34 -44.83 11.23
C SER A 158 22.00 -43.65 11.97
N ASP A 159 21.20 -42.59 12.18
CA ASP A 159 21.62 -41.53 13.08
C ASP A 159 21.85 -42.11 14.49
N SER A 160 23.12 -42.19 14.93
CA SER A 160 23.44 -42.24 16.33
C SER A 160 22.70 -41.11 17.02
N GLU A 161 22.05 -41.36 18.15
CA GLU A 161 21.32 -40.37 18.96
C GLU A 161 22.19 -39.16 19.23
N LEU A 162 22.13 -38.14 18.34
CA LEU A 162 22.72 -36.83 18.58
C LEU A 162 21.85 -36.16 19.63
N GLU A 163 22.39 -35.96 20.83
CA GLU A 163 21.80 -35.14 21.86
C GLU A 163 21.75 -33.69 21.33
N LEU A 164 20.62 -33.30 20.73
CA LEU A 164 20.38 -31.98 20.14
C LEU A 164 20.03 -30.88 21.17
N GLY A 165 20.06 -31.25 22.46
CA GLY A 165 19.70 -30.39 23.58
C GLY A 165 20.69 -29.24 23.84
N ALA A 166 20.21 -28.20 24.55
CA ALA A 166 21.05 -27.13 25.04
C ALA A 166 21.85 -27.55 26.27
N ARG A 167 23.14 -27.18 26.29
CA ARG A 167 23.96 -27.30 27.48
C ARG A 167 23.94 -26.03 28.29
N ALA A 168 23.42 -26.04 29.52
CA ALA A 168 23.52 -24.88 30.41
C ALA A 168 24.97 -24.70 30.88
N MET A 169 25.46 -23.46 30.86
CA MET A 169 26.77 -23.11 31.40
C MET A 169 26.64 -22.65 32.86
N GLU A 170 27.45 -23.21 33.73
CA GLU A 170 27.56 -22.75 35.11
C GLU A 170 28.40 -21.46 35.19
N MET A 171 27.72 -20.34 35.34
CA MET A 171 28.37 -19.02 35.52
C MET A 171 28.89 -18.84 36.96
N PRO A 172 29.88 -17.97 37.21
CA PRO A 172 30.34 -17.61 38.54
C PRO A 172 29.19 -17.13 39.44
N ARG A 173 29.36 -17.27 40.76
CA ARG A 173 28.32 -16.83 41.72
C ARG A 173 27.95 -15.37 41.52
N ALA A 174 26.63 -15.09 41.46
CA ALA A 174 26.05 -13.76 41.25
C ALA A 174 26.55 -13.06 39.95
N PHE A 175 26.85 -13.83 38.91
CA PHE A 175 27.26 -13.30 37.61
C PHE A 175 26.06 -13.36 36.66
N ALA A 176 25.42 -12.21 36.41
CA ALA A 176 24.37 -12.11 35.41
C ALA A 176 24.98 -11.64 34.09
N ALA A 177 25.13 -12.54 33.12
CA ALA A 177 25.69 -12.24 31.83
C ALA A 177 24.81 -11.25 31.06
N THR A 178 25.44 -10.27 30.41
CA THR A 178 24.72 -9.27 29.56
C THR A 178 25.17 -9.32 28.10
N THR A 179 26.44 -9.59 27.88
CA THR A 179 27.07 -9.59 26.55
C THR A 179 28.06 -10.73 26.42
N VAL A 180 28.37 -11.13 25.20
CA VAL A 180 29.30 -12.21 24.88
C VAL A 180 30.15 -11.83 23.68
N CYS A 181 31.42 -12.21 23.75
CA CYS A 181 32.38 -12.01 22.68
C CYS A 181 33.34 -13.22 22.61
N HIS A 182 33.81 -13.56 21.42
CA HIS A 182 34.84 -14.58 21.21
C HIS A 182 36.17 -13.87 20.94
N PRO A 183 37.14 -13.84 21.90
CA PRO A 183 38.43 -13.21 21.67
C PRO A 183 39.19 -13.97 20.58
N ASP A 184 39.83 -13.26 19.68
CA ASP A 184 40.60 -13.84 18.59
C ASP A 184 41.83 -14.57 19.14
N GLY A 185 42.15 -15.74 18.60
CA GLY A 185 43.23 -16.61 19.08
C GLY A 185 42.88 -17.55 20.25
N TYR A 186 41.73 -17.41 20.87
CA TYR A 186 41.26 -18.26 21.98
C TYR A 186 40.36 -19.38 21.52
N VAL A 187 40.91 -20.55 21.24
CA VAL A 187 40.14 -21.72 20.83
C VAL A 187 39.18 -22.17 21.96
N ASP A 188 37.95 -22.40 21.66
CA ASP A 188 36.87 -22.84 22.56
C ASP A 188 36.66 -22.00 23.84
N LYS A 189 37.02 -20.72 23.82
CA LYS A 189 36.80 -19.82 24.95
C LYS A 189 35.90 -18.65 24.57
N LEU A 190 35.02 -18.26 25.48
CA LEU A 190 34.14 -17.09 25.37
C LEU A 190 34.35 -16.14 26.54
N LEU A 191 34.32 -14.85 26.25
CA LEU A 191 34.34 -13.78 27.22
C LEU A 191 32.92 -13.25 27.41
N PHE A 192 32.45 -13.29 28.66
CA PHE A 192 31.12 -12.77 29.06
C PHE A 192 31.27 -11.53 29.88
N GLY A 193 30.43 -10.52 29.60
CA GLY A 193 30.30 -9.33 30.44
C GLY A 193 29.11 -9.45 31.37
N SER A 194 29.23 -8.91 32.56
CA SER A 194 28.21 -8.92 33.61
C SER A 194 27.51 -7.59 33.82
N SER A 195 26.30 -7.64 34.36
CA SER A 195 25.58 -6.45 34.86
C SER A 195 26.31 -5.69 35.98
N ASP A 196 27.23 -6.35 36.70
CA ASP A 196 28.06 -5.75 37.77
C ASP A 196 29.36 -5.13 37.26
N GLY A 197 29.62 -5.28 35.93
CA GLY A 197 30.85 -4.80 35.32
C GLY A 197 32.03 -5.75 35.41
N ARG A 198 31.84 -7.01 35.82
CA ARG A 198 32.85 -8.07 35.79
C ARG A 198 32.92 -8.72 34.42
N LEU A 199 34.06 -9.28 34.09
CA LEU A 199 34.20 -10.15 32.92
C LEU A 199 34.50 -11.58 33.37
N ALA A 200 34.04 -12.57 32.64
CA ALA A 200 34.34 -13.98 32.88
C ALA A 200 34.80 -14.66 31.58
N LEU A 201 36.00 -15.22 31.59
CA LEU A 201 36.52 -16.04 30.49
C LEU A 201 36.17 -17.51 30.76
N MET A 202 35.32 -18.08 29.93
CA MET A 202 34.81 -19.44 30.06
C MET A 202 35.34 -20.35 28.95
N ASN A 203 35.71 -21.59 29.34
CA ASN A 203 35.99 -22.64 28.35
C ASN A 203 34.68 -23.35 27.99
N VAL A 204 34.24 -23.21 26.76
CA VAL A 204 32.97 -23.77 26.27
C VAL A 204 32.96 -25.29 26.25
N ARG A 205 34.06 -25.90 25.82
CA ARG A 205 34.17 -27.37 25.74
C ARG A 205 34.11 -28.03 27.10
N ALA A 206 34.87 -27.46 28.08
CA ALA A 206 34.90 -27.98 29.44
C ALA A 206 33.72 -27.46 30.32
N GLY A 207 33.02 -26.42 29.92
CA GLY A 207 31.97 -25.73 30.69
C GLY A 207 32.50 -25.09 31.99
N LYS A 208 33.82 -24.75 32.04
CA LYS A 208 34.48 -24.27 33.27
C LYS A 208 34.97 -22.82 33.11
N LEU A 209 34.94 -22.10 34.22
CA LEU A 209 35.57 -20.80 34.36
C LEU A 209 37.08 -20.94 34.21
N VAL A 210 37.68 -20.11 33.35
CA VAL A 210 39.13 -20.00 33.17
C VAL A 210 39.69 -18.84 34.03
N HIS A 211 39.08 -17.65 33.89
CA HIS A 211 39.48 -16.48 34.67
C HIS A 211 38.30 -15.53 34.88
N GLU A 212 38.25 -14.86 36.02
CA GLU A 212 37.27 -13.81 36.35
C GLU A 212 38.01 -12.50 36.57
N PHE A 213 37.66 -11.48 35.80
CA PHE A 213 38.28 -10.16 35.87
C PHE A 213 37.57 -9.30 36.90
N ALA A 214 38.28 -8.39 37.51
CA ALA A 214 37.75 -7.47 38.47
C ALA A 214 36.68 -6.53 37.85
N GLY A 215 35.59 -6.28 38.59
CA GLY A 215 34.50 -5.41 38.11
C GLY A 215 34.83 -3.93 38.16
N TRP A 216 34.27 -3.16 37.23
CA TRP A 216 34.42 -1.69 37.18
C TRP A 216 33.21 -0.93 37.75
N GLY A 217 32.26 -1.62 38.39
CA GLY A 217 31.13 -1.03 39.12
C GLY A 217 30.01 -0.47 38.23
N SER A 218 30.01 -0.77 36.93
CA SER A 218 28.99 -0.37 35.98
C SER A 218 28.75 -1.50 34.96
N ALA A 219 27.51 -1.75 34.60
CA ALA A 219 27.17 -2.85 33.72
C ALA A 219 27.90 -2.83 32.38
N VAL A 220 28.38 -3.97 31.93
CA VAL A 220 28.97 -4.16 30.60
C VAL A 220 27.83 -4.18 29.59
N THR A 221 27.86 -3.30 28.61
CA THR A 221 26.81 -3.11 27.62
C THR A 221 27.21 -3.53 26.21
N ALA A 222 28.49 -3.46 25.88
CA ALA A 222 29.04 -3.88 24.59
C ALA A 222 30.43 -4.47 24.78
N LEU A 223 30.76 -5.51 24.02
CA LEU A 223 32.07 -6.14 23.90
C LEU A 223 32.43 -6.27 22.44
N GLU A 224 33.64 -5.88 22.07
CA GLU A 224 34.12 -6.03 20.68
C GLU A 224 35.63 -6.36 20.69
N ASN A 225 36.01 -7.31 19.80
CA ASN A 225 37.39 -7.69 19.65
C ASN A 225 38.19 -6.62 18.92
N SER A 226 39.38 -6.34 19.39
CA SER A 226 40.38 -5.55 18.65
C SER A 226 41.02 -6.40 17.57
N PRO A 227 41.46 -5.83 16.44
CA PRO A 227 42.36 -6.49 15.50
C PRO A 227 43.68 -6.94 16.13
N ALA A 228 44.12 -6.26 17.20
CA ALA A 228 45.27 -6.69 18.01
C ALA A 228 44.88 -7.88 18.88
N THR A 229 45.71 -8.94 18.85
CA THR A 229 45.50 -10.14 19.67
C THR A 229 45.45 -9.79 21.16
N ASP A 230 44.65 -10.52 21.93
CA ASP A 230 44.47 -10.40 23.38
C ASP A 230 43.82 -9.09 23.87
N VAL A 231 43.40 -8.18 22.99
CA VAL A 231 42.80 -6.91 23.38
C VAL A 231 41.33 -6.87 23.05
N VAL A 232 40.50 -6.49 24.02
CA VAL A 232 39.05 -6.35 23.88
C VAL A 232 38.60 -4.98 24.35
N ALA A 233 37.73 -4.33 23.62
CA ALA A 233 37.05 -3.12 24.05
C ALA A 233 35.78 -3.47 24.84
N VAL A 234 35.64 -2.85 25.99
CA VAL A 234 34.55 -3.04 26.94
C VAL A 234 33.80 -1.73 27.09
N GLY A 235 32.56 -1.67 26.61
CA GLY A 235 31.69 -0.51 26.81
C GLY A 235 30.84 -0.66 28.06
N LEU A 236 30.76 0.39 28.85
CA LEU A 236 30.02 0.41 30.10
C LEU A 236 28.77 1.29 30.03
N ALA A 237 27.83 1.04 30.92
CA ALA A 237 26.59 1.81 31.03
C ALA A 237 26.81 3.25 31.53
N ASP A 238 27.93 3.53 32.18
CA ASP A 238 28.31 4.88 32.64
C ASP A 238 28.99 5.75 31.58
N GLY A 239 29.14 5.21 30.36
CA GLY A 239 29.74 5.93 29.24
C GLY A 239 31.24 5.77 29.11
N ARG A 240 31.91 4.98 29.96
CA ARG A 240 33.32 4.66 29.81
C ARG A 240 33.51 3.52 28.81
N VAL A 241 34.58 3.58 28.05
CA VAL A 241 35.08 2.48 27.25
C VAL A 241 36.49 2.11 27.72
N LEU A 242 36.66 0.84 28.05
CA LEU A 242 37.96 0.30 28.53
C LEU A 242 38.56 -0.59 27.46
N LEU A 243 39.85 -0.42 27.17
CA LEU A 243 40.60 -1.41 26.40
C LEU A 243 41.35 -2.29 27.38
N VAL A 244 41.03 -3.58 27.36
CA VAL A 244 41.52 -4.57 28.33
C VAL A 244 42.34 -5.61 27.60
N ASN A 245 43.57 -5.86 28.11
CA ASN A 245 44.35 -7.03 27.68
C ASN A 245 43.85 -8.24 28.48
N VAL A 246 43.22 -9.20 27.79
CA VAL A 246 42.64 -10.40 28.40
C VAL A 246 43.70 -11.38 28.90
N LEU A 247 44.91 -11.40 28.30
CA LEU A 247 46.02 -12.26 28.70
C LEU A 247 46.69 -11.79 30.00
N GLU A 248 46.93 -10.46 30.10
CA GLU A 248 47.63 -9.86 31.22
C GLU A 248 46.71 -9.37 32.36
N ASP A 249 45.39 -9.44 32.19
CA ASP A 249 44.39 -8.86 33.09
C ASP A 249 44.66 -7.38 33.43
N LYS A 250 44.98 -6.58 32.41
CA LYS A 250 45.29 -5.16 32.56
C LYS A 250 44.43 -4.28 31.71
N VAL A 251 43.92 -3.19 32.26
CA VAL A 251 43.33 -2.08 31.52
C VAL A 251 44.47 -1.29 30.87
N LEU A 252 44.53 -1.29 29.53
CA LEU A 252 45.52 -0.54 28.79
C LEU A 252 45.25 0.97 28.88
N PHE A 253 44.02 1.37 28.60
CA PHE A 253 43.58 2.76 28.81
C PHE A 253 42.03 2.84 28.82
N THR A 254 41.54 3.98 29.28
CA THR A 254 40.13 4.29 29.45
C THR A 254 39.76 5.47 28.57
N LEU A 255 38.76 5.32 27.72
CA LEU A 255 38.15 6.40 26.96
C LEU A 255 36.88 6.83 27.64
N THR A 256 36.63 8.14 27.63
CA THR A 256 35.43 8.72 28.22
C THR A 256 34.73 9.60 27.19
N PRO A 257 33.90 9.03 26.29
CA PRO A 257 33.20 9.80 25.27
C PRO A 257 32.30 10.90 25.88
N GLU A 258 31.35 10.50 26.68
CA GLU A 258 30.50 11.43 27.44
C GLU A 258 30.04 10.71 28.71
N ARG A 259 30.23 11.33 29.86
CA ARG A 259 29.87 10.72 31.17
C ARG A 259 28.37 10.61 31.34
N GLY A 260 27.93 9.44 31.78
CA GLY A 260 26.52 9.17 32.09
C GLY A 260 25.64 8.80 30.87
N ILE A 261 26.22 8.71 29.68
CA ILE A 261 25.51 8.22 28.49
C ILE A 261 25.97 6.81 28.18
N LYS A 262 25.02 5.87 28.15
CA LYS A 262 25.28 4.47 27.92
C LYS A 262 25.93 4.21 26.56
N VAL A 263 27.04 3.46 26.53
CA VAL A 263 27.64 2.92 25.32
C VAL A 263 26.78 1.76 24.84
N THR A 264 26.39 1.78 23.55
CA THR A 264 25.52 0.75 22.99
C THR A 264 26.19 -0.13 21.96
N ALA A 265 27.17 0.40 21.21
CA ALA A 265 27.88 -0.33 20.18
C ALA A 265 29.34 0.10 20.08
N LEU A 266 30.20 -0.84 19.71
CA LEU A 266 31.63 -0.65 19.49
C LEU A 266 32.01 -1.26 18.16
N ALA A 267 32.97 -0.65 17.44
CA ALA A 267 33.55 -1.24 16.24
C ALA A 267 34.99 -0.75 16.00
N PHE A 268 35.90 -1.66 15.76
CA PHE A 268 37.25 -1.35 15.33
C PHE A 268 37.34 -1.29 13.81
N ARG A 269 38.18 -0.41 13.30
CA ARG A 269 38.54 -0.34 11.89
C ARG A 269 39.49 -1.50 11.53
N THR A 270 39.29 -2.15 10.38
CA THR A 270 39.92 -3.42 10.02
C THR A 270 40.70 -3.37 8.68
N ASP A 271 41.05 -2.17 8.19
CA ASP A 271 41.78 -1.97 6.92
C ASP A 271 43.27 -1.73 7.08
N ASP A 272 43.81 -1.92 8.27
CA ASP A 272 45.24 -1.77 8.63
C ASP A 272 45.86 -0.38 8.29
N GLN A 273 45.02 0.64 8.04
CA GLN A 273 45.52 1.99 7.75
C GLN A 273 45.63 2.87 8.99
N ASP A 274 44.65 2.82 9.85
CA ASP A 274 44.53 3.65 11.06
C ASP A 274 43.98 2.84 12.22
N ASP A 275 44.53 2.94 13.41
CA ASP A 275 44.01 2.35 14.63
C ASP A 275 42.85 3.17 15.17
N VAL A 276 41.61 2.92 14.69
CA VAL A 276 40.44 3.69 15.04
C VAL A 276 39.40 2.80 15.72
N LEU A 277 38.84 3.33 16.80
CA LEU A 277 37.67 2.78 17.50
C LEU A 277 36.47 3.72 17.36
N CYS A 278 35.37 3.22 16.84
CA CYS A 278 34.08 3.90 16.81
C CYS A 278 33.22 3.45 17.99
N VAL A 279 32.66 4.40 18.71
CA VAL A 279 31.81 4.17 19.89
C VAL A 279 30.47 4.81 19.65
N GLY A 280 29.39 4.01 19.63
CA GLY A 280 28.00 4.44 19.53
C GLY A 280 27.35 4.55 20.89
N ASP A 281 26.54 5.55 21.07
CA ASP A 281 25.83 5.85 22.31
C ASP A 281 24.28 5.74 22.20
N GLU A 282 23.61 5.85 23.35
CA GLU A 282 22.16 5.80 23.46
C GLU A 282 21.46 7.03 22.85
N THR A 283 22.20 8.13 22.62
CA THR A 283 21.65 9.36 22.02
C THR A 283 21.69 9.39 20.50
N GLY A 284 22.32 8.37 19.88
CA GLY A 284 22.47 8.28 18.43
C GLY A 284 23.72 8.96 17.88
N ARG A 285 24.67 9.29 18.73
CA ARG A 285 25.96 9.84 18.33
C ARG A 285 27.00 8.74 18.17
N VAL A 286 27.96 8.95 17.31
CA VAL A 286 29.13 8.08 17.18
C VAL A 286 30.38 8.91 17.38
N THR A 287 31.21 8.53 18.34
CA THR A 287 32.53 9.12 18.61
C THR A 287 33.59 8.25 17.95
N VAL A 288 34.52 8.87 17.25
CA VAL A 288 35.61 8.22 16.53
C VAL A 288 36.91 8.55 17.26
N TRP A 289 37.60 7.53 17.76
CA TRP A 289 38.79 7.65 18.58
C TRP A 289 39.99 7.14 17.83
N ASP A 290 41.07 7.92 17.89
CA ASP A 290 42.42 7.53 17.44
C ASP A 290 43.09 6.85 18.62
N LEU A 291 43.41 5.57 18.48
CA LEU A 291 43.95 4.75 19.56
C LEU A 291 45.46 5.00 19.77
N GLU A 292 46.17 5.34 18.70
CA GLU A 292 47.59 5.68 18.76
C GLU A 292 47.78 6.98 19.56
N LYS A 293 47.01 8.03 19.21
CA LYS A 293 47.05 9.33 19.89
C LYS A 293 46.23 9.40 21.17
N ARG A 294 45.42 8.39 21.43
CA ARG A 294 44.48 8.31 22.57
C ARG A 294 43.57 9.55 22.68
N SER A 295 43.13 10.06 21.54
CA SER A 295 42.36 11.29 21.47
C SER A 295 41.10 11.12 20.61
N LEU A 296 40.10 11.93 20.89
CA LEU A 296 38.90 12.01 20.05
C LEU A 296 39.27 12.61 18.70
N ARG A 297 39.06 11.87 17.62
CA ARG A 297 39.35 12.31 16.24
C ARG A 297 38.16 13.11 15.70
N THR A 298 36.95 12.53 15.69
CA THR A 298 35.75 13.19 15.23
C THR A 298 34.52 12.76 15.99
N LEU A 299 33.46 13.56 15.89
CA LEU A 299 32.14 13.32 16.48
C LEU A 299 31.03 13.39 15.39
N ILE A 300 30.36 12.29 15.16
CA ILE A 300 29.19 12.24 14.29
C ILE A 300 27.94 12.49 15.14
N VAL A 301 27.49 13.74 15.19
CA VAL A 301 26.47 14.20 16.17
C VAL A 301 25.08 13.60 15.87
N GLN A 302 24.74 13.35 14.63
CA GLN A 302 23.41 12.85 14.22
C GLN A 302 23.58 11.62 13.33
N CYS A 303 24.29 10.61 13.87
CA CYS A 303 24.39 9.34 13.17
C CYS A 303 22.99 8.71 13.05
N HIS A 304 22.23 8.67 14.15
CA HIS A 304 20.85 8.16 14.21
C HIS A 304 19.95 9.06 15.08
N GLU A 305 18.62 8.97 14.87
CA GLU A 305 17.58 9.64 15.67
C GLU A 305 17.19 8.79 16.90
N GLY A 306 18.14 8.28 17.64
CA GLY A 306 17.93 7.40 18.77
C GLY A 306 19.12 6.47 18.97
N PRO A 307 19.06 5.51 19.89
CA PRO A 307 20.20 4.63 20.19
C PRO A 307 20.82 4.01 18.95
N VAL A 308 22.16 4.04 18.89
CA VAL A 308 22.90 3.28 17.89
C VAL A 308 22.83 1.81 18.32
N VAL A 309 22.23 0.96 17.50
CA VAL A 309 22.01 -0.45 17.84
C VAL A 309 23.25 -1.28 17.55
N SER A 310 23.86 -1.07 16.39
CA SER A 310 25.06 -1.80 15.99
C SER A 310 25.96 -0.95 15.12
N LEU A 311 27.26 -1.14 15.30
CA LEU A 311 28.32 -0.63 14.44
C LEU A 311 29.18 -1.82 14.00
N LYS A 312 29.51 -1.91 12.72
CA LYS A 312 30.43 -2.92 12.18
C LYS A 312 31.19 -2.35 11.00
N PHE A 313 32.51 -2.56 10.97
CA PHE A 313 33.29 -2.30 9.78
C PHE A 313 33.20 -3.46 8.80
N LEU A 314 33.28 -3.16 7.52
CA LEU A 314 33.44 -4.17 6.47
C LEU A 314 34.90 -4.61 6.43
N ASP A 315 35.12 -5.94 6.48
CA ASP A 315 36.46 -6.51 6.58
C ASP A 315 37.38 -5.99 5.48
N GLY A 316 38.52 -5.39 5.89
CA GLY A 316 39.53 -4.84 5.01
C GLY A 316 39.08 -3.62 4.19
N GLN A 317 38.04 -2.91 4.61
CA GLN A 317 37.55 -1.71 3.95
C GLN A 317 37.35 -0.56 4.95
N PRO A 318 37.59 0.70 4.53
CA PRO A 318 37.34 1.87 5.36
C PRO A 318 35.84 2.25 5.39
N VAL A 319 34.97 1.26 5.42
CA VAL A 319 33.50 1.44 5.39
C VAL A 319 32.89 0.85 6.64
N MET A 320 32.19 1.67 7.39
CA MET A 320 31.44 1.30 8.58
C MET A 320 29.95 1.26 8.26
N VAL A 321 29.26 0.22 8.70
CA VAL A 321 27.82 0.10 8.67
C VAL A 321 27.28 0.40 10.06
N SER A 322 26.29 1.27 10.15
CA SER A 322 25.56 1.58 11.38
C SER A 322 24.09 1.29 11.22
N SER A 323 23.48 0.68 12.24
CA SER A 323 22.02 0.53 12.36
C SER A 323 21.54 1.25 13.61
N GLY A 324 20.38 1.90 13.50
CA GLY A 324 19.80 2.68 14.59
C GLY A 324 18.37 2.27 14.93
N PHE A 325 17.91 2.74 16.07
CA PHE A 325 16.54 2.58 16.53
C PHE A 325 15.51 3.32 15.64
N ASP A 326 15.99 4.20 14.78
CA ASP A 326 15.23 5.03 13.85
C ASP A 326 14.83 4.33 12.54
N ASN A 327 14.92 3.00 12.48
CA ASN A 327 14.62 2.21 11.28
C ASN A 327 15.48 2.66 10.08
N THR A 328 16.73 2.99 10.32
CA THR A 328 17.69 3.37 9.29
C THR A 328 18.94 2.49 9.32
N LEU A 329 19.45 2.21 8.14
CA LEU A 329 20.75 1.56 7.91
C LEU A 329 21.62 2.52 7.11
N LYS A 330 22.80 2.85 7.63
CA LYS A 330 23.70 3.84 7.03
C LYS A 330 25.09 3.25 6.83
N GLU A 331 25.73 3.63 5.73
CA GLU A 331 27.13 3.32 5.42
C GLU A 331 27.95 4.61 5.47
N TRP A 332 29.07 4.54 6.19
CA TRP A 332 30.00 5.65 6.38
C TRP A 332 31.37 5.27 5.83
N ILE A 333 31.98 6.14 5.05
CA ILE A 333 33.31 5.95 4.50
C ILE A 333 34.32 6.87 5.18
N PHE A 334 35.49 6.32 5.53
CA PHE A 334 36.60 7.00 6.17
C PHE A 334 37.74 7.18 5.14
N ASP A 335 37.46 8.02 4.12
CA ASP A 335 38.36 8.26 2.97
C ASP A 335 39.16 9.57 3.07
N ARG A 336 38.97 10.35 4.14
CA ARG A 336 39.61 11.63 4.33
C ARG A 336 40.82 11.51 5.25
N GLU A 337 41.88 12.28 4.92
CA GLU A 337 43.07 12.42 5.73
C GLU A 337 42.77 12.97 7.14
N ASP A 338 41.77 13.84 7.27
CA ASP A 338 41.26 14.36 8.54
C ASP A 338 40.59 13.29 9.41
N GLY A 339 40.27 12.13 8.85
CA GLY A 339 39.60 11.03 9.52
C GLY A 339 38.10 11.25 9.70
N ASP A 340 37.55 12.28 9.07
CA ASP A 340 36.12 12.55 9.09
C ASP A 340 35.36 11.48 8.32
N ALA A 341 34.37 10.87 8.96
CA ALA A 341 33.44 9.94 8.36
C ALA A 341 32.43 10.67 7.47
N ARG A 342 32.27 10.20 6.24
CA ARG A 342 31.27 10.72 5.29
C ARG A 342 30.17 9.69 5.07
N LEU A 343 28.92 10.13 5.11
CA LEU A 343 27.78 9.28 4.75
C LEU A 343 27.88 8.88 3.27
N LEU A 344 28.02 7.59 3.02
CA LEU A 344 28.13 7.03 1.66
C LEU A 344 26.77 6.70 1.08
N ARG A 345 25.98 5.91 1.82
CA ARG A 345 24.63 5.49 1.44
C ARG A 345 23.78 5.32 2.69
N PHE A 346 22.47 5.32 2.49
CA PHE A 346 21.53 4.99 3.56
C PHE A 346 20.24 4.41 3.03
N ARG A 347 19.58 3.63 3.88
CA ARG A 347 18.20 3.18 3.72
C ARG A 347 17.41 3.62 4.95
N ALA A 348 16.21 4.14 4.73
CA ALA A 348 15.39 4.64 5.82
C ALA A 348 13.92 4.31 5.60
N GLY A 349 13.24 3.89 6.66
CA GLY A 349 11.79 3.83 6.76
C GLY A 349 11.28 4.90 7.72
N HIS A 350 10.01 4.80 8.15
CA HIS A 350 9.52 5.63 9.27
C HIS A 350 10.21 5.25 10.58
N SER A 351 10.64 6.24 11.34
CA SER A 351 11.25 6.03 12.67
C SER A 351 10.21 5.79 13.76
N LYS A 352 8.98 6.25 13.56
CA LYS A 352 7.82 6.05 14.43
C LYS A 352 6.63 5.56 13.61
N PRO A 353 5.63 4.93 14.26
CA PRO A 353 4.46 4.42 13.53
C PRO A 353 3.81 5.47 12.64
N PRO A 354 3.50 5.14 11.39
CA PRO A 354 2.77 6.03 10.50
C PRO A 354 1.33 6.21 10.99
N THR A 355 0.80 7.42 10.84
CA THR A 355 -0.56 7.80 11.26
C THR A 355 -1.54 7.85 10.11
N SER A 356 -1.06 8.06 8.89
CA SER A 356 -1.90 8.20 7.72
C SER A 356 -1.21 7.58 6.50
N VAL A 357 -2.00 6.93 5.67
CA VAL A 357 -1.56 6.32 4.41
C VAL A 357 -2.56 6.62 3.31
N SER A 358 -2.08 6.84 2.10
CA SER A 358 -2.89 7.01 0.90
C SER A 358 -2.18 6.46 -0.31
N PHE A 359 -2.88 5.69 -1.15
CA PHE A 359 -2.38 5.36 -2.48
C PHE A 359 -2.31 6.63 -3.32
N TYR A 360 -1.34 6.69 -4.22
CA TYR A 360 -1.08 7.81 -5.09
C TYR A 360 -1.04 7.35 -6.55
N GLY A 361 -1.68 8.11 -7.43
CA GLY A 361 -1.74 7.83 -8.86
C GLY A 361 -2.39 6.50 -9.18
N GLU A 362 -1.80 5.74 -10.08
CA GLU A 362 -2.30 4.45 -10.58
C GLU A 362 -2.29 3.29 -9.53
N GLY A 363 -1.99 3.57 -8.26
CA GLY A 363 -1.95 2.55 -7.20
C GLY A 363 -0.60 1.83 -7.04
N LYS A 364 0.42 2.22 -7.78
CA LYS A 364 1.79 1.69 -7.63
C LYS A 364 2.60 2.37 -6.53
N LYS A 365 2.13 3.51 -6.07
CA LYS A 365 2.84 4.39 -5.15
C LYS A 365 1.95 4.71 -3.95
N LEU A 366 2.58 4.90 -2.78
CA LEU A 366 1.91 5.23 -1.53
C LEU A 366 2.56 6.45 -0.89
N LEU A 367 1.73 7.35 -0.40
CA LEU A 367 2.13 8.41 0.51
C LEU A 367 1.84 7.96 1.94
N ALA A 368 2.81 8.06 2.83
CA ALA A 368 2.64 7.80 4.24
C ALA A 368 3.17 8.96 5.07
N ALA A 369 2.42 9.32 6.07
CA ALA A 369 2.80 10.33 7.05
C ALA A 369 2.94 9.69 8.42
N GLY A 370 4.04 9.95 9.11
CA GLY A 370 4.35 9.35 10.39
C GLY A 370 4.30 10.30 11.58
N SER A 371 4.24 9.71 12.76
CA SER A 371 4.45 10.43 14.03
C SER A 371 5.88 10.99 14.17
N ASP A 372 6.79 10.54 13.31
CA ASP A 372 8.15 11.04 13.14
C ASP A 372 8.20 12.41 12.42
N ARG A 373 7.04 13.00 12.14
CA ARG A 373 6.89 14.28 11.43
C ARG A 373 7.46 14.30 10.02
N THR A 374 7.61 13.11 9.41
CA THR A 374 8.05 12.96 8.02
C THR A 374 6.89 12.56 7.11
N LEU A 375 6.94 13.01 5.87
CA LEU A 375 6.10 12.54 4.79
C LEU A 375 6.98 11.73 3.85
N ARG A 376 6.64 10.47 3.63
CA ARG A 376 7.41 9.54 2.82
C ARG A 376 6.59 9.02 1.66
N PHE A 377 7.32 8.72 0.61
CA PHE A 377 6.78 8.17 -0.62
C PHE A 377 7.34 6.76 -0.80
N PHE A 378 6.47 5.77 -0.87
CA PHE A 378 6.83 4.36 -1.03
C PHE A 378 6.37 3.85 -2.38
N HIS A 379 7.15 2.99 -2.99
CA HIS A 379 6.73 2.26 -4.17
C HIS A 379 6.30 0.85 -3.76
N ALA A 380 5.09 0.43 -4.18
CA ALA A 380 4.50 -0.85 -3.77
C ALA A 380 5.35 -2.09 -4.15
N PHE A 381 6.15 -1.99 -5.21
CA PHE A 381 6.91 -3.11 -5.77
C PHE A 381 8.42 -2.92 -5.71
N ARG A 382 8.96 -1.69 -5.57
CA ARG A 382 10.39 -1.39 -5.65
C ARG A 382 10.85 -0.59 -4.44
N ASP A 383 11.48 -1.26 -3.49
CA ASP A 383 11.99 -0.62 -2.27
C ASP A 383 13.06 0.46 -2.51
N GLN A 384 13.80 0.41 -3.61
CA GLN A 384 14.83 1.42 -3.95
C GLN A 384 14.25 2.80 -4.23
N GLN A 385 12.98 2.89 -4.59
CA GLN A 385 12.30 4.14 -4.95
C GLN A 385 11.62 4.82 -3.75
N ASN A 386 11.88 4.37 -2.54
CA ASN A 386 11.33 4.98 -1.33
C ASN A 386 12.09 6.28 -1.02
N ILE A 387 11.36 7.38 -0.89
CA ILE A 387 11.94 8.71 -0.73
C ILE A 387 11.26 9.44 0.44
N GLU A 388 12.05 10.09 1.28
CA GLU A 388 11.54 11.08 2.22
C GLU A 388 11.39 12.44 1.53
N LEU A 389 10.22 13.05 1.66
CA LEU A 389 9.96 14.36 1.09
C LEU A 389 10.63 15.45 1.93
N SER A 390 11.49 16.24 1.31
CA SER A 390 12.28 17.28 1.97
C SER A 390 11.42 18.43 2.48
N GLN A 391 11.59 18.78 3.76
CA GLN A 391 10.94 19.96 4.37
C GLN A 391 11.72 21.27 4.14
N LYS A 392 12.66 21.29 3.20
CA LYS A 392 13.52 22.42 2.82
C LYS A 392 14.32 23.04 3.98
N ASN A 393 15.63 22.96 3.88
CA ASN A 393 16.59 23.66 4.76
C ASN A 393 16.46 23.42 6.27
N VAL A 394 15.75 22.39 6.73
CA VAL A 394 15.63 22.10 8.16
C VAL A 394 16.99 21.83 8.78
N SER A 395 17.80 20.94 8.20
CA SER A 395 19.13 20.60 8.69
C SER A 395 20.09 21.81 8.75
N LYS A 396 20.04 22.67 7.73
CA LYS A 396 20.86 23.91 7.72
C LYS A 396 20.40 24.89 8.80
N ARG A 397 19.09 25.00 9.01
CA ARG A 397 18.52 25.88 10.04
C ARG A 397 18.81 25.33 11.44
N ALA A 398 18.69 24.02 11.63
CA ALA A 398 18.99 23.35 12.90
C ALA A 398 20.44 23.59 13.30
N LYS A 399 21.39 23.38 12.40
CA LYS A 399 22.82 23.66 12.62
C LYS A 399 23.11 25.13 12.93
N LYS A 400 22.38 26.08 12.28
CA LYS A 400 22.55 27.53 12.50
C LYS A 400 22.03 27.97 13.88
N ILE A 401 20.96 27.36 14.35
CA ILE A 401 20.29 27.72 15.60
C ILE A 401 20.86 26.90 16.79
N GLY A 402 21.48 25.75 16.51
CA GLY A 402 22.00 24.83 17.54
C GLY A 402 20.90 23.97 18.18
N VAL A 403 19.81 23.71 17.46
CA VAL A 403 18.65 22.95 17.92
C VAL A 403 18.54 21.64 17.16
N ALA A 404 17.95 20.60 17.74
CA ALA A 404 17.73 19.33 17.05
C ALA A 404 16.83 19.51 15.82
N GLU A 405 17.10 18.73 14.76
CA GLU A 405 16.31 18.82 13.53
C GLU A 405 14.82 18.56 13.75
N ASP A 406 14.50 17.63 14.65
CA ASP A 406 13.11 17.26 14.97
C ASP A 406 12.27 18.40 15.54
N GLU A 407 12.89 19.33 16.24
CA GLU A 407 12.15 20.49 16.78
C GLU A 407 11.72 21.47 15.69
N LEU A 408 12.45 21.50 14.58
CA LEU A 408 12.15 22.37 13.44
C LEU A 408 11.31 21.71 12.35
N LYS A 409 11.11 20.40 12.42
CA LYS A 409 10.19 19.67 11.55
C LYS A 409 8.74 20.13 11.79
N LEU A 410 7.91 20.05 10.77
CA LEU A 410 6.47 20.33 10.86
C LEU A 410 5.81 19.38 11.87
N SER A 411 4.71 19.80 12.49
CA SER A 411 3.93 18.90 13.38
C SER A 411 3.37 17.70 12.58
N PRO A 412 2.97 16.60 13.26
CA PRO A 412 2.45 15.41 12.61
C PRO A 412 1.30 15.70 11.64
N VAL A 413 1.24 14.99 10.53
CA VAL A 413 0.15 15.13 9.55
C VAL A 413 -1.10 14.43 10.07
N THR A 414 -2.22 15.14 10.09
CA THR A 414 -3.52 14.59 10.47
C THR A 414 -4.34 14.12 9.29
N LYS A 415 -4.34 14.89 8.20
CA LYS A 415 -5.04 14.57 6.95
C LYS A 415 -4.19 14.96 5.76
N MET A 416 -4.32 14.21 4.67
CA MET A 416 -3.68 14.52 3.40
C MET A 416 -4.66 14.37 2.24
N ALA A 417 -4.46 15.18 1.21
CA ALA A 417 -5.16 15.10 -0.06
C ALA A 417 -4.16 15.29 -1.21
N TRP A 418 -4.38 14.63 -2.32
CA TRP A 418 -3.50 14.70 -3.48
C TRP A 418 -4.29 14.74 -4.79
N GLY A 419 -3.65 15.22 -5.85
CA GLY A 419 -4.17 15.21 -7.21
C GLY A 419 -3.02 15.01 -8.20
N GLU A 420 -3.17 14.13 -9.19
CA GLU A 420 -2.12 13.75 -10.14
C GLU A 420 -2.01 14.69 -11.34
N LEU A 421 -3.15 15.24 -11.80
CA LEU A 421 -3.25 15.97 -13.08
C LEU A 421 -2.25 17.12 -13.24
N ARG A 422 -1.80 17.74 -12.16
CA ARG A 422 -0.89 18.91 -12.18
C ARG A 422 0.43 18.65 -11.44
N GLU A 423 0.87 17.39 -11.37
CA GLU A 423 2.12 17.02 -10.70
C GLU A 423 3.35 17.72 -11.28
N SER A 424 3.40 17.87 -12.61
CA SER A 424 4.50 18.55 -13.30
C SER A 424 4.50 20.06 -13.09
N ASP A 425 3.32 20.67 -12.93
CA ASP A 425 3.14 22.12 -13.00
C ASP A 425 3.41 22.80 -11.65
N TRP A 426 2.72 22.38 -10.58
CA TRP A 426 2.85 22.95 -9.23
C TRP A 426 2.70 21.90 -8.14
N ALA A 427 2.63 22.34 -6.88
CA ALA A 427 2.43 21.46 -5.75
C ALA A 427 1.06 20.77 -5.83
N ASN A 428 1.07 19.44 -5.70
CA ASN A 428 -0.07 18.60 -5.99
C ASN A 428 -0.55 17.75 -4.79
N VAL A 429 0.10 17.89 -3.63
CA VAL A 429 -0.31 17.29 -2.36
C VAL A 429 -0.49 18.40 -1.33
N VAL A 430 -1.53 18.30 -0.51
CA VAL A 430 -1.83 19.22 0.59
C VAL A 430 -1.98 18.43 1.86
N THR A 431 -1.33 18.89 2.94
CA THR A 431 -1.36 18.25 4.26
C THR A 431 -1.86 19.20 5.33
N ALA A 432 -2.76 18.72 6.18
CA ALA A 432 -3.12 19.36 7.43
C ALA A 432 -2.26 18.78 8.56
N HIS A 433 -1.89 19.62 9.50
CA HIS A 433 -0.99 19.28 10.60
C HIS A 433 -1.64 19.54 11.94
N GLU A 434 -1.33 18.72 12.92
CA GLU A 434 -1.84 18.82 14.27
C GLU A 434 -1.52 20.18 14.90
N GLY A 435 -2.53 20.83 15.48
CA GLY A 435 -2.41 22.14 16.12
C GLY A 435 -2.09 23.31 15.19
N SER A 436 -2.09 23.12 13.86
CA SER A 436 -1.72 24.17 12.89
C SER A 436 -2.94 24.79 12.21
N ASN A 437 -2.92 26.11 12.10
CA ASN A 437 -3.88 26.89 11.28
C ASN A 437 -3.43 27.01 9.82
N LYS A 438 -2.38 26.30 9.42
CA LYS A 438 -1.78 26.30 8.09
C LYS A 438 -1.86 24.91 7.50
N ALA A 439 -2.13 24.82 6.22
CA ALA A 439 -1.92 23.63 5.42
C ALA A 439 -0.69 23.81 4.55
N TYR A 440 0.10 22.75 4.43
CA TYR A 440 1.34 22.79 3.67
C TYR A 440 1.14 22.07 2.33
N THR A 441 1.73 22.64 1.29
CA THR A 441 1.71 22.04 -0.04
C THR A 441 3.01 21.28 -0.29
N TRP A 442 2.94 20.20 -1.06
CA TRP A 442 4.10 19.38 -1.43
C TRP A 442 4.11 19.14 -2.92
N ARG A 443 5.29 19.15 -3.50
CA ARG A 443 5.51 18.85 -4.91
C ARG A 443 6.21 17.50 -5.03
N ILE A 444 5.46 16.48 -5.46
CA ILE A 444 5.98 15.11 -5.56
C ILE A 444 7.09 15.01 -6.60
N SER A 445 6.94 15.67 -7.76
CA SER A 445 7.96 15.67 -8.82
C SER A 445 9.34 16.20 -8.36
N LYS A 446 9.37 17.07 -7.34
CA LYS A 446 10.63 17.59 -6.75
C LYS A 446 11.01 16.89 -5.42
N GLY A 447 10.17 16.00 -4.91
CA GLY A 447 10.40 15.35 -3.61
C GLY A 447 10.53 16.33 -2.43
N ALA A 448 9.82 17.45 -2.46
CA ALA A 448 10.02 18.52 -1.47
C ALA A 448 8.72 19.30 -1.16
N LEU A 449 8.78 20.04 -0.04
CA LEU A 449 7.75 21.02 0.34
C LEU A 449 7.51 22.00 -0.82
N GLY A 450 6.26 22.29 -1.09
CA GLY A 450 5.81 23.21 -2.13
C GLY A 450 6.25 24.66 -1.91
N GLU A 451 5.83 25.52 -2.80
CA GLU A 451 6.19 26.94 -2.78
C GLU A 451 5.27 27.73 -1.85
N HIS A 452 4.02 27.30 -1.70
CA HIS A 452 2.97 28.02 -1.00
C HIS A 452 2.57 27.32 0.30
N ILE A 453 2.35 28.12 1.33
CA ILE A 453 1.73 27.71 2.58
C ILE A 453 0.33 28.32 2.58
N LEU A 454 -0.69 27.47 2.70
CA LEU A 454 -2.09 27.89 2.70
C LEU A 454 -2.48 28.23 4.12
N GLN A 455 -2.73 29.48 4.38
CA GLN A 455 -3.12 29.99 5.71
C GLN A 455 -4.53 30.55 5.67
N CYS A 456 -5.38 30.10 6.62
CA CYS A 456 -6.70 30.67 6.78
C CYS A 456 -6.62 32.18 7.10
N PRO A 457 -7.57 33.00 6.62
CA PRO A 457 -7.59 34.44 6.88
C PRO A 457 -7.52 34.76 8.37
N LYS A 458 -6.98 35.95 8.70
CA LYS A 458 -6.75 36.36 10.09
C LYS A 458 -8.05 36.51 10.89
N ASP A 459 -9.16 36.76 10.22
CA ASP A 459 -10.47 36.95 10.82
C ASP A 459 -11.04 35.68 11.44
N ASP A 460 -10.60 34.47 10.96
CA ASP A 460 -10.99 33.17 11.51
C ASP A 460 -10.17 32.72 12.73
N GLY A 461 -9.25 33.57 13.18
CA GLY A 461 -8.45 33.34 14.38
C GLY A 461 -7.36 32.25 14.19
N LYS A 462 -6.95 31.64 15.31
CA LYS A 462 -5.95 30.56 15.34
C LYS A 462 -6.62 29.18 15.22
N CYS A 463 -7.59 29.02 14.30
CA CYS A 463 -8.30 27.76 14.18
C CYS A 463 -7.48 26.69 13.45
N GLU A 464 -7.42 25.51 14.02
CA GLU A 464 -6.73 24.36 13.44
C GLU A 464 -7.45 23.90 12.17
N VAL A 465 -6.66 23.50 11.16
CA VAL A 465 -7.19 22.86 9.94
C VAL A 465 -7.40 21.38 10.21
N LYS A 466 -8.64 20.89 10.09
CA LYS A 466 -9.03 19.51 10.40
C LYS A 466 -9.24 18.64 9.15
N SER A 467 -9.63 19.22 8.04
CA SER A 467 -9.88 18.49 6.81
C SER A 467 -9.33 19.22 5.59
N VAL A 468 -8.85 18.47 4.62
CA VAL A 468 -8.30 18.98 3.37
C VAL A 468 -8.82 18.18 2.19
N ALA A 469 -9.03 18.86 1.05
CA ALA A 469 -9.36 18.21 -0.21
C ALA A 469 -8.74 19.01 -1.37
N ILE A 470 -8.53 18.35 -2.51
CA ILE A 470 -8.07 18.96 -3.75
C ILE A 470 -9.16 18.77 -4.80
N SER A 471 -9.37 19.78 -5.65
CA SER A 471 -10.29 19.67 -6.78
C SER A 471 -9.78 18.64 -7.81
N ALA A 472 -10.69 17.99 -8.53
CA ALA A 472 -10.33 17.02 -9.56
C ALA A 472 -9.45 17.62 -10.67
N CYS A 473 -9.57 18.91 -10.96
CA CYS A 473 -8.68 19.61 -11.90
C CYS A 473 -7.29 19.95 -11.34
N GLY A 474 -7.02 19.71 -10.06
CA GLY A 474 -5.74 20.02 -9.41
C GLY A 474 -5.43 21.51 -9.23
N ASN A 475 -6.40 22.43 -9.49
CA ASN A 475 -6.16 23.86 -9.41
C ASN A 475 -6.48 24.45 -8.03
N PHE A 476 -7.39 23.84 -7.29
CA PHE A 476 -7.88 24.36 -6.01
C PHE A 476 -7.70 23.37 -4.88
N ALA A 477 -7.36 23.90 -3.71
CA ALA A 477 -7.40 23.21 -2.44
C ALA A 477 -8.50 23.76 -1.54
N PHE A 478 -9.13 22.90 -0.78
CA PHE A 478 -10.16 23.21 0.20
C PHE A 478 -9.67 22.87 1.59
N LEU A 479 -9.82 23.80 2.52
CA LEU A 479 -9.43 23.65 3.89
C LEU A 479 -10.65 23.81 4.79
N GLY A 480 -10.92 22.83 5.63
CA GLY A 480 -11.94 22.89 6.66
C GLY A 480 -11.31 23.08 8.02
N ALA A 481 -11.78 24.09 8.75
CA ALA A 481 -11.26 24.49 10.04
C ALA A 481 -12.14 24.01 11.20
N ALA A 482 -11.56 23.98 12.39
CA ALA A 482 -12.25 23.59 13.61
C ALA A 482 -13.39 24.51 14.03
N ASN A 483 -13.41 25.77 13.51
CA ASN A 483 -14.49 26.75 13.73
C ASN A 483 -15.67 26.64 12.75
N GLY A 484 -15.64 25.61 11.86
CA GLY A 484 -16.69 25.42 10.85
C GLY A 484 -16.47 26.21 9.56
N ALA A 485 -15.40 26.98 9.42
CA ALA A 485 -15.08 27.67 8.20
C ALA A 485 -14.50 26.71 7.15
N VAL A 486 -14.86 26.92 5.89
CA VAL A 486 -14.32 26.20 4.75
C VAL A 486 -13.80 27.21 3.73
N HIS A 487 -12.51 27.11 3.41
CA HIS A 487 -11.82 28.04 2.53
C HIS A 487 -11.36 27.38 1.24
N ARG A 488 -11.41 28.12 0.14
CA ARG A 488 -10.88 27.71 -1.16
C ARG A 488 -9.62 28.49 -1.48
N PHE A 489 -8.56 27.77 -1.84
CA PHE A 489 -7.26 28.32 -2.26
C PHE A 489 -6.92 27.87 -3.67
N ASN A 490 -6.23 28.72 -4.43
CA ASN A 490 -5.63 28.32 -5.69
C ASN A 490 -4.24 27.74 -5.42
N LEU A 491 -3.96 26.51 -5.86
CA LEU A 491 -2.69 25.83 -5.61
C LEU A 491 -1.51 26.43 -6.39
N GLN A 492 -1.76 26.97 -7.58
CA GLN A 492 -0.72 27.60 -8.41
C GLN A 492 -0.16 28.86 -7.75
N SER A 493 -1.01 29.72 -7.21
CA SER A 493 -0.63 31.02 -6.65
C SER A 493 -0.59 31.08 -5.13
N GLY A 494 -1.10 30.05 -4.42
CA GLY A 494 -1.29 30.06 -2.97
C GLY A 494 -2.37 31.04 -2.48
N ALA A 495 -3.07 31.73 -3.40
CA ALA A 495 -4.00 32.78 -3.04
C ALA A 495 -5.34 32.24 -2.55
N HIS A 496 -5.86 32.83 -1.49
CA HIS A 496 -7.22 32.60 -1.02
C HIS A 496 -8.25 33.09 -2.07
N ARG A 497 -9.21 32.22 -2.42
CA ARG A 497 -10.20 32.47 -3.50
C ARG A 497 -11.66 32.42 -2.99
N GLY A 498 -11.87 32.66 -1.72
CA GLY A 498 -13.18 32.76 -1.09
C GLY A 498 -13.43 31.68 -0.06
N ALA A 499 -14.46 31.89 0.72
CA ALA A 499 -14.95 30.95 1.72
C ALA A 499 -16.35 30.46 1.36
N PHE A 500 -16.72 29.30 1.84
CA PHE A 500 -18.07 28.78 1.76
C PHE A 500 -18.87 29.35 2.94
N GLU A 501 -19.88 30.17 2.64
CA GLU A 501 -20.66 30.87 3.66
C GLU A 501 -22.13 30.57 3.49
N ARG A 502 -22.81 30.38 4.61
CA ARG A 502 -24.28 30.30 4.65
C ARG A 502 -24.87 31.73 4.72
N VAL A 503 -25.91 31.96 4.01
CA VAL A 503 -26.69 33.19 4.06
C VAL A 503 -27.97 32.89 4.85
N LEU A 504 -28.07 33.44 6.05
CA LEU A 504 -29.25 33.28 6.91
C LEU A 504 -30.11 34.52 6.80
N ASP A 505 -31.41 34.36 6.60
CA ASP A 505 -32.38 35.44 6.67
C ASP A 505 -32.65 35.85 8.13
N ALA A 506 -32.94 37.10 8.39
CA ALA A 506 -33.15 37.63 9.72
C ALA A 506 -34.23 36.89 10.53
N ASP A 507 -35.26 36.36 9.84
CA ASP A 507 -36.31 35.55 10.44
C ASP A 507 -35.86 34.17 10.90
N GLU A 508 -34.92 33.54 10.23
CA GLU A 508 -34.30 32.27 10.64
C GLU A 508 -33.41 32.44 11.86
N VAL A 509 -32.69 33.53 11.94
CA VAL A 509 -31.89 33.89 13.13
C VAL A 509 -32.79 34.07 14.37
N MET A 510 -33.99 34.61 14.18
CA MET A 510 -34.97 34.76 15.29
C MET A 510 -35.61 33.42 15.68
N ARG A 511 -35.87 32.52 14.72
CA ARG A 511 -36.41 31.17 14.98
C ARG A 511 -35.38 30.26 15.71
N THR A 512 -34.14 30.35 15.37
CA THR A 512 -33.05 29.63 16.06
C THR A 512 -32.81 30.14 17.47
N LYS A 513 -33.05 31.45 17.75
CA LYS A 513 -33.03 31.99 19.09
C LYS A 513 -34.19 31.48 19.95
N LYS A 514 -35.39 31.29 19.38
CA LYS A 514 -36.56 30.74 20.11
C LYS A 514 -36.41 29.25 20.46
N LYS A 515 -35.77 28.46 19.62
CA LYS A 515 -35.48 27.03 19.91
C LYS A 515 -34.40 26.83 21.02
N LYS A 516 -33.52 27.81 21.23
CA LYS A 516 -32.45 27.74 22.26
C LYS A 516 -32.90 28.15 23.67
N ASN A 517 -34.07 28.70 23.85
CA ASN A 517 -34.61 29.06 25.21
C ASN A 517 -35.34 27.92 25.91
N GLY A 518 -35.44 26.74 25.30
CA GLY A 518 -35.93 25.53 25.95
C GLY A 518 -34.77 24.60 26.27
N ASN A 519 -34.37 24.62 27.51
CA ASN A 519 -33.52 23.67 28.23
C ASN A 519 -32.81 22.57 27.42
N GLU A 520 -31.59 22.87 26.99
CA GLU A 520 -30.43 21.93 26.98
C GLU A 520 -29.20 22.69 26.51
N GLY A 521 -28.29 22.89 27.47
CA GLY A 521 -27.11 23.71 27.25
C GLY A 521 -26.03 23.00 26.42
N TYR A 522 -25.90 23.32 25.15
CA TYR A 522 -24.65 23.15 24.43
C TYR A 522 -23.73 24.35 24.71
N ASN A 523 -22.68 24.12 25.48
CA ASN A 523 -21.60 25.07 25.67
C ASN A 523 -20.75 25.21 24.39
N PHE A 524 -20.84 26.36 23.73
CA PHE A 524 -19.93 26.74 22.66
C PHE A 524 -18.53 27.02 23.23
N PRO A 525 -17.45 26.42 22.72
CA PRO A 525 -16.11 26.86 22.99
C PRO A 525 -15.83 28.14 22.17
N GLY A 526 -16.05 29.28 22.75
CA GLY A 526 -15.84 30.58 22.12
C GLY A 526 -17.03 31.53 22.45
N GLY A 527 -17.04 32.00 23.66
CA GLY A 527 -18.13 32.71 24.31
C GLY A 527 -18.90 33.73 23.47
N LYS A 528 -20.06 34.15 23.99
CA LYS A 528 -21.04 35.10 23.45
C LYS A 528 -20.51 36.36 22.74
N ARG A 529 -19.20 36.61 22.78
CA ARG A 529 -18.56 37.77 22.15
C ARG A 529 -18.24 37.56 20.66
N SER A 530 -18.08 36.31 20.18
CA SER A 530 -17.76 36.06 18.78
C SER A 530 -18.92 36.28 17.81
N PHE A 531 -20.15 35.99 18.26
CA PHE A 531 -21.34 36.15 17.43
C PHE A 531 -21.69 37.63 17.16
N TRP A 532 -21.52 38.51 18.16
CA TRP A 532 -21.79 39.95 18.05
C TRP A 532 -20.64 40.70 17.38
N ALA A 533 -19.40 40.24 17.49
CA ALA A 533 -18.26 40.82 16.81
C ALA A 533 -18.29 40.58 15.32
N LEU A 534 -18.71 39.39 14.85
CA LEU A 534 -18.88 39.12 13.41
C LEU A 534 -20.06 39.91 12.82
N ALA A 535 -21.17 40.03 13.54
CA ALA A 535 -22.33 40.83 13.08
C ALA A 535 -22.06 42.32 12.92
N ASN A 536 -21.08 42.86 13.66
CA ASN A 536 -20.71 44.27 13.59
C ASN A 536 -19.56 44.56 12.61
N GLN A 537 -18.79 43.57 12.20
CA GLN A 537 -17.64 43.72 11.26
C GLN A 537 -18.02 43.48 9.80
N THR A 538 -19.06 42.69 9.52
CA THR A 538 -19.59 42.59 8.14
C THR A 538 -20.55 43.73 7.92
N GLY A 539 -20.10 44.77 7.23
CA GLY A 539 -20.94 45.91 6.82
C GLY A 539 -22.20 45.37 6.15
N GLY A 540 -23.32 45.51 6.90
CA GLY A 540 -24.62 45.00 6.49
C GLY A 540 -25.02 45.66 5.14
N ASN A 541 -25.12 44.86 4.10
CA ASN A 541 -25.84 45.25 2.93
C ASN A 541 -27.31 45.44 3.32
N ALA A 542 -27.98 46.38 2.69
CA ALA A 542 -29.33 46.86 2.98
C ALA A 542 -30.48 45.83 2.99
N GLU A 543 -30.16 44.50 2.93
CA GLU A 543 -31.13 43.39 2.84
C GLU A 543 -31.22 42.51 4.11
N GLY A 544 -30.54 42.85 5.21
CA GLY A 544 -30.69 42.09 6.48
C GLY A 544 -30.15 40.63 6.45
N LYS A 545 -29.37 40.26 5.44
CA LYS A 545 -28.79 38.89 5.30
C LYS A 545 -27.48 38.78 6.05
N LEU A 546 -27.39 37.80 6.95
CA LEU A 546 -26.18 37.52 7.72
C LEU A 546 -25.41 36.38 7.09
N ARG A 547 -24.11 36.61 6.84
CA ARG A 547 -23.19 35.55 6.38
C ARG A 547 -22.55 34.85 7.58
N VAL A 548 -22.63 33.54 7.62
CA VAL A 548 -22.14 32.68 8.70
C VAL A 548 -21.24 31.61 8.12
N ALA A 549 -20.32 31.05 8.95
CA ALA A 549 -19.46 29.94 8.55
C ALA A 549 -20.23 28.75 7.95
N ALA A 550 -19.54 27.92 7.17
CA ALA A 550 -20.15 26.79 6.49
C ALA A 550 -20.78 25.80 7.47
N HIS A 551 -20.18 25.54 8.63
CA HIS A 551 -20.67 24.65 9.66
C HIS A 551 -20.67 25.34 11.05
N ASP A 552 -21.50 24.84 11.97
CA ASP A 552 -21.57 25.34 13.34
C ASP A 552 -20.58 24.65 14.29
N GLY A 553 -19.70 23.80 13.76
CA GLY A 553 -18.66 23.06 14.48
C GLY A 553 -17.55 22.62 13.56
N GLU A 554 -16.70 21.77 14.05
CA GLU A 554 -15.54 21.25 13.32
C GLU A 554 -15.94 20.60 11.99
N VAL A 555 -15.24 20.95 10.90
CA VAL A 555 -15.41 20.33 9.58
C VAL A 555 -14.56 19.07 9.49
N THR A 556 -15.18 17.92 9.63
CA THR A 556 -14.49 16.62 9.69
C THR A 556 -14.19 16.04 8.33
N CYS A 557 -15.02 16.34 7.33
CA CYS A 557 -14.90 15.80 5.98
C CYS A 557 -15.14 16.86 4.92
N ILE A 558 -14.27 16.91 3.93
CA ILE A 558 -14.45 17.65 2.68
C ILE A 558 -14.12 16.72 1.53
N GLN A 559 -15.00 16.68 0.53
CA GLN A 559 -14.82 15.88 -0.68
C GLN A 559 -15.20 16.70 -1.91
N ALA A 560 -14.36 16.65 -2.94
CA ALA A 560 -14.64 17.29 -4.22
C ALA A 560 -15.18 16.24 -5.20
N HIS A 561 -16.25 16.58 -5.93
CA HIS A 561 -16.78 15.71 -6.97
C HIS A 561 -15.79 15.56 -8.13
N CYS A 562 -15.70 14.36 -8.71
CA CYS A 562 -14.76 14.02 -9.80
C CYS A 562 -14.84 14.94 -11.02
N ALA A 563 -16.02 15.50 -11.32
CA ALA A 563 -16.22 16.46 -12.42
C ALA A 563 -16.18 17.94 -11.99
N ASN A 564 -15.73 18.26 -10.78
CA ASN A 564 -15.74 19.62 -10.22
C ASN A 564 -17.12 20.33 -10.26
N ARG A 565 -18.21 19.58 -10.18
CA ARG A 565 -19.57 20.15 -10.16
C ARG A 565 -19.92 20.67 -8.78
N SER A 566 -19.62 19.89 -7.78
CA SER A 566 -19.99 20.16 -6.39
C SER A 566 -18.85 19.85 -5.42
N ILE A 567 -18.97 20.38 -4.23
CA ILE A 567 -18.14 20.07 -3.08
C ILE A 567 -19.05 19.68 -1.96
N VAL A 568 -18.72 18.58 -1.32
CA VAL A 568 -19.47 18.07 -0.16
C VAL A 568 -18.65 18.34 1.09
N THR A 569 -19.29 18.97 2.07
CA THR A 569 -18.70 19.20 3.39
C THR A 569 -19.59 18.57 4.46
N ALA A 570 -18.99 17.99 5.49
CA ALA A 570 -19.70 17.46 6.64
C ALA A 570 -18.97 17.82 7.92
N GLY A 571 -19.73 18.05 8.97
CA GLY A 571 -19.22 18.50 10.26
C GLY A 571 -19.77 17.74 11.46
N VAL A 572 -19.22 18.06 12.61
CA VAL A 572 -19.71 17.56 13.90
C VAL A 572 -21.11 18.10 14.22
N ASP A 573 -21.53 19.16 13.54
CA ASP A 573 -22.91 19.71 13.63
C ASP A 573 -24.01 18.75 13.10
N GLY A 574 -23.63 17.64 12.51
CA GLY A 574 -24.54 16.64 11.95
C GLY A 574 -25.14 17.06 10.61
N MET A 575 -24.63 18.12 9.99
CA MET A 575 -25.09 18.58 8.70
C MET A 575 -24.12 18.18 7.59
N ILE A 576 -24.66 17.72 6.48
CA ILE A 576 -23.96 17.55 5.21
C ILE A 576 -24.42 18.66 4.28
N ARG A 577 -23.48 19.39 3.70
CA ARG A 577 -23.77 20.47 2.75
C ARG A 577 -23.11 20.22 1.42
N VAL A 578 -23.90 20.28 0.37
CA VAL A 578 -23.44 20.21 -1.00
C VAL A 578 -23.38 21.62 -1.57
N TRP A 579 -22.23 22.03 -2.07
CA TRP A 579 -21.97 23.37 -2.57
C TRP A 579 -21.71 23.35 -4.07
N LYS A 580 -22.22 24.33 -4.79
CA LYS A 580 -21.84 24.53 -6.18
C LYS A 580 -20.38 24.99 -6.25
N PHE A 581 -19.56 24.28 -7.02
CA PHE A 581 -18.13 24.55 -7.12
C PHE A 581 -17.79 25.96 -7.57
N SER A 582 -18.52 26.49 -8.58
CA SER A 582 -18.27 27.80 -9.17
C SER A 582 -18.73 28.97 -8.30
N GLU A 583 -19.93 28.87 -7.73
CA GLU A 583 -20.62 29.97 -7.04
C GLU A 583 -20.36 30.01 -5.54
N LEU A 584 -19.83 28.96 -4.93
CA LEU A 584 -19.64 28.80 -3.48
C LEU A 584 -20.95 28.92 -2.67
N LYS A 585 -22.09 28.62 -3.34
CA LYS A 585 -23.42 28.63 -2.71
C LYS A 585 -23.87 27.23 -2.38
N ILE A 586 -24.69 27.10 -1.38
CA ILE A 586 -25.35 25.84 -1.01
C ILE A 586 -26.31 25.44 -2.12
N ASP A 587 -26.19 24.20 -2.55
CA ASP A 587 -27.12 23.55 -3.46
C ASP A 587 -28.09 22.66 -2.69
N LEU A 588 -27.58 21.92 -1.68
CA LEU A 588 -28.37 21.00 -0.89
C LEU A 588 -27.84 20.95 0.56
N GLU A 589 -28.77 20.87 1.54
CA GLU A 589 -28.49 20.59 2.94
C GLU A 589 -29.17 19.31 3.37
N ILE A 590 -28.43 18.44 4.06
CA ILE A 590 -28.93 17.16 4.56
C ILE A 590 -28.65 17.11 6.05
N ASP A 591 -29.70 16.90 6.84
CA ASP A 591 -29.59 16.67 8.28
C ASP A 591 -29.42 15.17 8.54
N VAL A 592 -28.29 14.79 9.13
CA VAL A 592 -27.96 13.40 9.51
C VAL A 592 -28.53 13.06 10.87
N GLY A 593 -28.82 14.07 11.71
CA GLY A 593 -29.31 13.91 13.09
C GLY A 593 -28.25 13.58 14.12
N CYS A 594 -26.98 13.38 13.72
CA CYS A 594 -25.85 13.11 14.61
C CYS A 594 -24.54 13.61 13.97
N GLY A 595 -23.53 13.88 14.77
CA GLY A 595 -22.23 14.37 14.30
C GLY A 595 -21.57 13.42 13.31
N VAL A 596 -21.04 13.95 12.21
CA VAL A 596 -20.28 13.19 11.20
C VAL A 596 -18.82 13.21 11.59
N ARG A 597 -18.15 12.03 11.61
CA ARG A 597 -16.72 11.89 11.92
C ARG A 597 -15.84 11.75 10.68
N CYS A 598 -16.31 11.02 9.70
CA CYS A 598 -15.60 10.79 8.44
C CYS A 598 -16.58 10.59 7.31
N GLY A 599 -16.14 10.73 6.08
CA GLY A 599 -16.96 10.48 4.91
C GLY A 599 -16.11 10.26 3.67
N HIS A 600 -16.68 9.56 2.70
CA HIS A 600 -16.08 9.30 1.40
C HIS A 600 -17.14 9.42 0.31
N LEU A 601 -16.82 10.19 -0.73
CA LEU A 601 -17.71 10.44 -1.88
C LEU A 601 -17.28 9.53 -3.03
N HIS A 602 -18.22 8.78 -3.57
CA HIS A 602 -18.07 8.00 -4.78
C HIS A 602 -18.36 8.84 -6.02
N GLU A 603 -17.82 8.43 -7.15
CA GLU A 603 -17.98 9.14 -8.43
C GLU A 603 -19.44 9.29 -8.87
N ASP A 604 -20.28 8.29 -8.60
CA ASP A 604 -21.73 8.26 -8.90
C ASP A 604 -22.60 9.04 -7.89
N SER A 605 -22.00 10.02 -7.19
CA SER A 605 -22.72 10.87 -6.23
C SER A 605 -23.17 10.20 -4.92
N LEU A 606 -22.76 8.96 -4.66
CA LEU A 606 -23.01 8.30 -3.39
C LEU A 606 -22.01 8.78 -2.32
N LEU A 607 -22.53 9.34 -1.24
CA LEU A 607 -21.75 9.75 -0.08
C LEU A 607 -21.96 8.78 1.07
N VAL A 608 -20.88 8.19 1.53
CA VAL A 608 -20.89 7.35 2.74
C VAL A 608 -20.31 8.14 3.89
N VAL A 609 -21.03 8.18 5.01
CA VAL A 609 -20.62 8.91 6.22
C VAL A 609 -20.61 7.98 7.43
N GLY A 610 -19.52 8.07 8.20
CA GLY A 610 -19.40 7.46 9.51
C GLY A 610 -19.86 8.45 10.60
N CYS A 611 -20.83 8.05 11.38
CA CYS A 611 -21.48 8.90 12.35
C CYS A 611 -20.97 8.66 13.79
N ALA A 612 -21.17 9.63 14.67
CA ALA A 612 -20.79 9.55 16.07
C ALA A 612 -21.60 8.50 16.86
N ASP A 613 -22.78 8.12 16.35
CA ASP A 613 -23.63 7.04 16.86
C ASP A 613 -23.19 5.64 16.42
N LYS A 614 -21.98 5.52 15.86
CA LYS A 614 -21.38 4.27 15.33
C LYS A 614 -22.11 3.67 14.11
N HIS A 615 -23.10 4.37 13.56
CA HIS A 615 -23.80 3.96 12.34
C HIS A 615 -23.09 4.51 11.10
N VAL A 616 -23.16 3.74 10.02
CA VAL A 616 -22.74 4.19 8.69
C VAL A 616 -23.98 4.48 7.87
N ARG A 617 -24.06 5.67 7.29
CA ARG A 617 -25.17 6.10 6.46
C ARG A 617 -24.71 6.43 5.06
N VAL A 618 -25.53 6.05 4.10
CA VAL A 618 -25.29 6.32 2.67
C VAL A 618 -26.34 7.30 2.19
N TYR A 619 -25.88 8.38 1.56
CA TYR A 619 -26.72 9.42 0.99
C TYR A 619 -26.43 9.58 -0.50
N ASP A 620 -27.45 9.91 -1.26
CA ASP A 620 -27.29 10.40 -2.62
C ASP A 620 -27.15 11.93 -2.57
N THR A 621 -26.02 12.44 -3.03
CA THR A 621 -25.72 13.88 -3.00
C THR A 621 -26.51 14.69 -4.00
N MET A 622 -27.12 14.06 -5.00
CA MET A 622 -27.96 14.75 -6.00
C MET A 622 -29.38 14.96 -5.48
N THR A 623 -29.95 13.95 -4.83
CA THR A 623 -31.34 14.02 -4.32
C THR A 623 -31.43 14.36 -2.83
N GLY A 624 -30.34 14.23 -2.09
CA GLY A 624 -30.29 14.42 -0.64
C GLY A 624 -30.95 13.29 0.16
N LYS A 625 -31.40 12.24 -0.50
CA LYS A 625 -32.09 11.14 0.15
C LYS A 625 -31.08 10.17 0.79
N ARG A 626 -31.48 9.65 1.95
CA ARG A 626 -30.74 8.56 2.60
C ARG A 626 -31.05 7.25 1.90
N VAL A 627 -30.02 6.63 1.31
CA VAL A 627 -30.15 5.36 0.58
C VAL A 627 -30.18 4.18 1.54
N ARG A 628 -29.20 4.10 2.48
CA ARG A 628 -29.03 2.98 3.41
C ARG A 628 -28.49 3.44 4.76
N THR A 629 -28.73 2.61 5.79
CA THR A 629 -28.11 2.77 7.11
C THR A 629 -27.63 1.40 7.58
N PHE A 630 -26.36 1.30 7.95
CA PHE A 630 -25.74 0.10 8.47
C PHE A 630 -25.50 0.26 9.96
N LYS A 631 -25.96 -0.70 10.74
CA LYS A 631 -25.74 -0.80 12.18
C LYS A 631 -24.59 -1.78 12.44
N PRO A 632 -23.72 -1.55 13.41
CA PRO A 632 -22.76 -2.56 13.82
C PRO A 632 -23.52 -3.76 14.40
N ARG A 633 -23.23 -4.98 13.88
CA ARG A 633 -23.76 -6.22 14.50
C ARG A 633 -22.95 -6.54 15.75
N GLY A 634 -23.54 -7.17 16.74
CA GLY A 634 -22.97 -7.50 18.06
C GLY A 634 -23.47 -6.57 19.14
N GLN A 635 -23.05 -6.83 20.40
CA GLN A 635 -23.38 -5.93 21.50
C GLN A 635 -22.84 -4.53 21.20
N GLU A 636 -23.65 -3.51 21.34
CA GLU A 636 -23.28 -2.10 21.03
C GLU A 636 -22.01 -1.63 21.76
N ASN A 637 -21.64 -2.32 22.82
CA ASN A 637 -20.45 -2.04 23.62
C ASN A 637 -19.13 -2.54 22.97
N GLU A 638 -19.17 -3.49 22.04
CA GLU A 638 -17.97 -4.01 21.35
C GLU A 638 -17.57 -3.20 20.12
N ALA A 639 -18.48 -2.42 19.55
CA ALA A 639 -18.17 -1.59 18.41
C ALA A 639 -17.46 -0.30 18.85
N GLY A 640 -16.25 -0.08 18.35
CA GLY A 640 -15.52 1.17 18.50
C GLY A 640 -16.14 2.31 17.70
N ASP A 641 -15.66 3.51 17.95
CA ASP A 641 -16.04 4.69 17.17
C ASP A 641 -15.45 4.59 15.74
N ILE A 642 -16.18 5.07 14.75
CA ILE A 642 -15.74 5.02 13.35
C ILE A 642 -14.62 6.05 13.14
N THR A 643 -13.47 5.59 12.62
CA THR A 643 -12.31 6.43 12.32
C THR A 643 -12.19 6.76 10.83
N SER A 644 -12.48 5.79 9.96
CA SER A 644 -12.38 5.97 8.52
C SER A 644 -13.44 5.14 7.79
N VAL A 645 -13.94 5.68 6.70
CA VAL A 645 -14.89 5.01 5.81
C VAL A 645 -14.39 5.17 4.38
N GLN A 646 -14.43 4.11 3.60
CA GLN A 646 -14.16 4.15 2.16
C GLN A 646 -15.19 3.32 1.41
N ILE A 647 -15.55 3.76 0.22
CA ILE A 647 -16.45 3.05 -0.70
C ILE A 647 -15.60 2.45 -1.83
N SER A 648 -15.98 1.28 -2.30
CA SER A 648 -15.34 0.63 -3.45
C SER A 648 -15.57 1.42 -4.74
N GLU A 649 -14.67 1.31 -5.71
CA GLU A 649 -14.77 1.99 -7.00
C GLU A 649 -16.07 1.67 -7.75
N ASN A 650 -16.55 0.43 -7.64
CA ASN A 650 -17.82 -0.01 -8.24
C ASN A 650 -19.07 0.40 -7.45
N GLY A 651 -18.93 1.15 -6.35
CA GLY A 651 -20.04 1.63 -5.53
C GLY A 651 -20.82 0.56 -4.76
N LYS A 652 -20.33 -0.69 -4.72
CA LYS A 652 -21.07 -1.81 -4.10
C LYS A 652 -20.72 -2.03 -2.64
N TRP A 653 -19.45 -1.87 -2.25
CA TRP A 653 -18.96 -2.21 -0.92
C TRP A 653 -18.50 -0.98 -0.14
N ILE A 654 -18.74 -1.03 1.16
CA ILE A 654 -18.28 -0.02 2.12
C ILE A 654 -17.32 -0.68 3.09
N PHE A 655 -16.16 -0.09 3.26
CA PHE A 655 -15.15 -0.48 4.23
C PHE A 655 -15.16 0.52 5.38
N VAL A 656 -15.30 0.01 6.59
CA VAL A 656 -15.42 0.80 7.81
C VAL A 656 -14.33 0.37 8.78
N LEU A 657 -13.47 1.31 9.14
CA LEU A 657 -12.46 1.13 10.18
C LEU A 657 -12.94 1.78 11.46
N ASP A 658 -12.84 1.08 12.57
CA ASP A 658 -13.17 1.60 13.89
C ASP A 658 -11.94 1.78 14.81
N THR A 659 -12.14 2.41 15.97
CA THR A 659 -11.07 2.63 16.96
C THR A 659 -10.53 1.36 17.60
N THR A 660 -11.23 0.23 17.46
CA THR A 660 -10.74 -1.09 17.89
C THR A 660 -9.71 -1.66 16.91
N GLY A 661 -9.54 -1.03 15.74
CA GLY A 661 -8.66 -1.47 14.68
C GLY A 661 -9.24 -2.57 13.81
N THR A 662 -10.56 -2.78 13.87
CA THR A 662 -11.25 -3.77 13.05
C THR A 662 -11.82 -3.15 11.79
N ILE A 663 -11.85 -3.92 10.71
CA ILE A 663 -12.41 -3.50 9.42
C ILE A 663 -13.67 -4.31 9.15
N ARG A 664 -14.80 -3.60 9.00
CA ARG A 664 -16.09 -4.19 8.60
C ARG A 664 -16.37 -3.85 7.15
N VAL A 665 -16.80 -4.83 6.40
CA VAL A 665 -17.16 -4.67 4.98
C VAL A 665 -18.66 -4.91 4.82
N TYR A 666 -19.34 -3.92 4.27
CA TYR A 666 -20.80 -3.98 4.02
C TYR A 666 -21.08 -3.92 2.52
N ASP A 667 -22.08 -4.66 2.11
CA ASP A 667 -22.65 -4.61 0.75
C ASP A 667 -23.82 -3.61 0.72
N ILE A 668 -23.73 -2.60 -0.17
CA ILE A 668 -24.79 -1.57 -0.27
C ILE A 668 -26.08 -2.15 -0.86
N PRO A 669 -26.06 -2.84 -2.02
CA PRO A 669 -27.24 -3.45 -2.60
C PRO A 669 -27.93 -4.44 -1.67
N ALA A 670 -27.18 -5.41 -1.13
CA ALA A 670 -27.73 -6.47 -0.30
C ALA A 670 -28.01 -6.03 1.15
N ALA A 671 -27.54 -4.85 1.56
CA ALA A 671 -27.63 -4.32 2.93
C ALA A 671 -27.09 -5.28 4.02
N ARG A 672 -26.09 -6.09 3.68
CA ARG A 672 -25.53 -7.14 4.55
C ARG A 672 -24.08 -6.86 4.91
N LEU A 673 -23.65 -7.42 6.06
CA LEU A 673 -22.24 -7.48 6.42
C LEU A 673 -21.57 -8.61 5.63
N ILE A 674 -20.56 -8.27 4.82
CA ILE A 674 -19.78 -9.27 4.08
C ILE A 674 -18.82 -9.97 5.04
N GLN A 675 -17.95 -9.20 5.69
CA GLN A 675 -16.98 -9.73 6.65
C GLN A 675 -16.61 -8.72 7.73
N HIS A 676 -16.22 -9.23 8.88
CA HIS A 676 -15.62 -8.50 9.98
C HIS A 676 -14.16 -8.97 10.12
N MET A 677 -13.20 -8.11 9.79
CA MET A 677 -11.79 -8.49 9.67
C MET A 677 -10.94 -7.88 10.77
N ILE A 678 -10.04 -8.69 11.30
CA ILE A 678 -8.94 -8.27 12.18
C ILE A 678 -7.65 -8.56 11.42
N LEU A 679 -6.89 -7.51 11.13
CA LEU A 679 -5.63 -7.60 10.39
C LEU A 679 -4.45 -7.49 11.34
N GLY A 680 -3.78 -8.60 11.60
CA GLY A 680 -2.66 -8.66 12.56
C GLY A 680 -3.11 -8.60 14.03
N ALA A 681 -2.13 -8.56 14.91
CA ALA A 681 -2.35 -8.47 16.37
C ALA A 681 -2.53 -7.01 16.86
N ASP A 682 -1.90 -6.06 16.15
CA ASP A 682 -1.93 -4.63 16.50
C ASP A 682 -3.10 -3.92 15.81
N LYS A 683 -3.65 -2.88 16.44
CA LYS A 683 -4.77 -2.11 15.91
C LYS A 683 -4.40 -1.40 14.61
N VAL A 684 -5.27 -1.49 13.62
CA VAL A 684 -5.18 -0.69 12.39
C VAL A 684 -5.56 0.76 12.71
N THR A 685 -4.70 1.71 12.36
CA THR A 685 -4.91 3.14 12.58
C THR A 685 -5.42 3.86 11.34
N ALA A 686 -4.93 3.48 10.17
CA ALA A 686 -5.41 4.02 8.90
C ALA A 686 -5.39 2.96 7.80
N MET A 687 -6.25 3.15 6.82
CA MET A 687 -6.38 2.29 5.64
C MET A 687 -6.52 3.13 4.38
N SER A 688 -6.08 2.59 3.25
CA SER A 688 -6.29 3.16 1.92
C SER A 688 -6.36 2.05 0.90
N PHE A 689 -7.23 2.22 -0.10
CA PHE A 689 -7.35 1.29 -1.22
C PHE A 689 -6.63 1.82 -2.45
N SER A 690 -6.11 0.90 -3.26
CA SER A 690 -5.66 1.24 -4.60
C SER A 690 -6.84 1.70 -5.47
N PRO A 691 -6.65 2.55 -6.48
CA PRO A 691 -7.74 3.00 -7.35
C PRO A 691 -8.52 1.86 -8.01
N ARG A 692 -7.86 0.75 -8.32
CA ARG A 692 -8.51 -0.45 -8.89
C ARG A 692 -9.05 -1.44 -7.86
N MET A 693 -8.95 -1.12 -6.56
CA MET A 693 -9.32 -2.01 -5.46
C MET A 693 -8.55 -3.35 -5.41
N ASP A 694 -7.42 -3.45 -6.12
CA ASP A 694 -6.57 -4.65 -6.13
C ASP A 694 -5.89 -4.85 -4.78
N PHE A 695 -5.47 -3.75 -4.16
CA PHE A 695 -4.71 -3.75 -2.92
C PHE A 695 -5.34 -2.86 -1.85
N LEU A 696 -5.23 -3.30 -0.62
CA LEU A 696 -5.48 -2.52 0.58
C LEU A 696 -4.13 -2.24 1.25
N ALA A 697 -3.86 -1.00 1.60
CA ALA A 697 -2.74 -0.61 2.45
C ALA A 697 -3.24 -0.31 3.86
N THR A 698 -2.57 -0.84 4.86
CA THR A 698 -2.87 -0.58 6.28
C THR A 698 -1.64 -0.15 7.05
N VAL A 699 -1.84 0.67 8.06
CA VAL A 699 -0.84 1.02 9.06
C VAL A 699 -1.36 0.68 10.44
N HIS A 700 -0.47 0.28 11.33
CA HIS A 700 -0.80 -0.24 12.66
C HIS A 700 -0.18 0.61 13.78
N GLU A 701 -0.80 0.64 14.96
CA GLU A 701 -0.47 1.54 16.06
C GLU A 701 0.98 1.42 16.54
N ASN A 702 1.52 0.21 16.64
CA ASN A 702 2.86 -0.06 17.18
C ASN A 702 3.88 -0.51 16.15
N ARG A 703 3.56 -0.40 14.86
CA ARG A 703 4.40 -0.88 13.77
C ARG A 703 4.84 0.27 12.87
N VAL A 704 6.10 0.25 12.46
CA VAL A 704 6.65 1.27 11.56
C VAL A 704 6.46 0.94 10.09
N GLY A 705 6.11 -0.30 9.78
CA GLY A 705 5.86 -0.79 8.43
C GLY A 705 4.48 -0.43 7.90
N LEU A 706 4.39 -0.39 6.57
CA LEU A 706 3.15 -0.34 5.80
C LEU A 706 2.85 -1.76 5.31
N TYR A 707 1.62 -2.22 5.47
CA TYR A 707 1.24 -3.59 5.09
C TYR A 707 0.27 -3.56 3.93
N LEU A 708 0.58 -4.32 2.88
CA LEU A 708 -0.25 -4.48 1.70
C LEU A 708 -0.98 -5.82 1.74
N TRP A 709 -2.25 -5.79 1.36
CA TRP A 709 -3.16 -6.93 1.29
C TRP A 709 -3.76 -6.99 -0.10
N VAL A 710 -3.90 -8.18 -0.63
CA VAL A 710 -4.51 -8.43 -1.94
C VAL A 710 -6.00 -8.69 -1.76
N ASN A 711 -6.82 -8.07 -2.59
CA ASN A 711 -8.25 -8.32 -2.67
C ASN A 711 -8.50 -9.61 -3.48
N MET A 712 -8.73 -10.74 -2.79
CA MET A 712 -8.86 -12.06 -3.40
C MET A 712 -9.90 -12.16 -4.51
N PRO A 713 -11.13 -11.66 -4.37
CA PRO A 713 -12.13 -11.68 -5.43
C PRO A 713 -11.73 -11.00 -6.74
N MET A 714 -10.72 -10.14 -6.74
CA MET A 714 -10.23 -9.50 -7.98
C MET A 714 -9.27 -10.39 -8.77
N PHE A 715 -8.65 -11.37 -8.11
CA PHE A 715 -7.65 -12.25 -8.71
C PHE A 715 -8.13 -13.69 -8.85
N ASP A 716 -9.06 -14.14 -8.01
CA ASP A 716 -9.61 -15.49 -8.03
C ASP A 716 -11.15 -15.41 -7.95
N TYR A 717 -11.80 -15.76 -9.06
CA TYR A 717 -13.26 -15.72 -9.20
C TYR A 717 -13.96 -16.86 -8.44
N ASP A 718 -13.24 -17.94 -8.13
CA ASP A 718 -13.78 -19.10 -7.42
C ASP A 718 -13.68 -18.95 -5.89
N THR A 719 -13.27 -17.78 -5.40
CA THR A 719 -13.12 -17.52 -3.97
C THR A 719 -14.46 -17.51 -3.25
N LYS A 720 -14.75 -18.58 -2.49
CA LYS A 720 -15.91 -18.61 -1.59
C LYS A 720 -15.65 -17.79 -0.34
N LEU A 721 -16.26 -16.63 -0.25
CA LEU A 721 -16.14 -15.74 0.91
C LEU A 721 -16.88 -16.32 2.12
N ALA A 722 -16.32 -16.15 3.32
CA ALA A 722 -16.97 -16.46 4.59
C ALA A 722 -17.88 -15.29 4.99
N TYR A 723 -19.08 -15.25 4.43
CA TYR A 723 -20.03 -14.16 4.67
C TYR A 723 -20.48 -14.08 6.13
N GLY A 724 -20.63 -12.85 6.65
CA GLY A 724 -21.12 -12.59 8.01
C GLY A 724 -20.13 -12.96 9.14
N ARG A 725 -19.01 -13.61 8.83
CA ARG A 725 -18.06 -14.13 9.83
C ARG A 725 -17.00 -13.13 10.23
N LYS A 726 -16.56 -13.27 11.47
CA LYS A 726 -15.34 -12.61 11.97
C LYS A 726 -14.12 -13.40 11.54
N VAL A 727 -13.18 -12.73 10.88
CA VAL A 727 -11.99 -13.34 10.31
C VAL A 727 -10.75 -12.64 10.84
N SER A 728 -9.81 -13.38 11.39
CA SER A 728 -8.50 -12.87 11.79
C SER A 728 -7.44 -13.29 10.79
N ILE A 729 -6.65 -12.34 10.30
CA ILE A 729 -5.64 -12.57 9.28
C ILE A 729 -4.29 -12.13 9.84
N ALA A 730 -3.29 -12.98 9.78
CA ALA A 730 -1.93 -12.63 10.19
C ALA A 730 -1.33 -11.58 9.26
N LEU A 731 -0.38 -10.79 9.77
CA LEU A 731 0.37 -9.82 8.97
C LEU A 731 1.13 -10.51 7.83
N PRO A 732 1.36 -9.84 6.68
CA PRO A 732 2.08 -10.42 5.55
C PRO A 732 3.42 -11.01 5.96
N ARG A 733 3.64 -12.29 5.64
CA ARG A 733 4.91 -12.98 5.90
C ARG A 733 5.98 -12.63 4.87
N LYS A 734 5.56 -12.36 3.62
CA LYS A 734 6.47 -11.96 2.55
C LYS A 734 6.75 -10.47 2.64
N HIS A 735 7.98 -10.11 2.42
CA HIS A 735 8.42 -8.73 2.20
C HIS A 735 8.68 -8.51 0.70
N ALA A 736 8.91 -7.26 0.31
CA ALA A 736 9.24 -6.94 -1.08
C ALA A 736 10.38 -7.85 -1.59
N GLU A 737 10.23 -8.38 -2.79
CA GLU A 737 11.25 -9.23 -3.41
C GLU A 737 12.53 -8.47 -3.68
N SER A 738 13.63 -9.21 -3.87
CA SER A 738 14.95 -8.63 -4.13
C SER A 738 14.92 -7.72 -5.36
N ASP A 739 15.62 -6.61 -5.26
CA ASP A 739 15.83 -5.68 -6.38
C ASP A 739 16.67 -6.29 -7.53
N ALA A 740 17.18 -7.52 -7.35
CA ALA A 740 18.05 -8.22 -8.31
C ALA A 740 17.30 -8.78 -9.52
N ASP A 741 16.00 -9.13 -9.36
CA ASP A 741 15.17 -9.57 -10.47
C ASP A 741 14.42 -8.38 -11.07
N GLY A 742 15.01 -7.76 -12.09
CA GLY A 742 14.43 -6.63 -12.84
C GLY A 742 13.19 -7.00 -13.69
N GLY A 743 12.57 -8.15 -13.47
CA GLY A 743 11.34 -8.59 -14.09
C GLY A 743 10.15 -8.38 -13.16
N VAL A 744 9.20 -7.57 -13.60
CA VAL A 744 7.84 -7.54 -13.05
C VAL A 744 7.25 -8.93 -13.28
N ARG A 745 7.36 -9.82 -12.31
CA ARG A 745 6.55 -11.04 -12.32
C ARG A 745 5.16 -10.64 -11.85
N ASP A 746 4.21 -10.79 -12.73
CA ASP A 746 2.79 -10.62 -12.40
C ASP A 746 2.42 -11.53 -11.23
N ALA A 747 1.91 -10.91 -10.17
CA ALA A 747 1.66 -11.50 -8.86
C ALA A 747 0.71 -12.72 -8.79
N PRO A 748 -0.12 -13.07 -9.79
CA PRO A 748 -1.22 -14.02 -9.60
C PRO A 748 -0.83 -15.50 -9.56
N GLU A 749 0.24 -15.91 -10.23
CA GLU A 749 0.48 -17.36 -10.41
C GLU A 749 1.10 -18.08 -9.20
N GLU A 750 1.82 -17.38 -8.31
CA GLU A 750 2.44 -18.01 -7.14
C GLU A 750 1.54 -18.04 -5.88
N MET A 751 0.46 -17.26 -5.85
CA MET A 751 -0.42 -17.23 -4.68
C MET A 751 -1.28 -18.49 -4.53
N ASN A 752 -1.56 -19.20 -5.62
CA ASN A 752 -2.41 -20.40 -5.59
C ASN A 752 -1.74 -21.64 -4.99
N LYS A 753 -0.42 -21.65 -4.76
CA LYS A 753 0.29 -22.83 -4.28
C LYS A 753 0.69 -22.80 -2.80
N GLN A 754 0.48 -21.71 -2.07
CA GLN A 754 0.95 -21.55 -0.68
C GLN A 754 -0.04 -20.90 0.30
N SER A 755 -1.34 -20.94 0.06
CA SER A 755 -2.32 -20.62 1.10
C SER A 755 -2.36 -21.78 2.11
N ASN A 756 -1.37 -21.84 2.99
CA ASN A 756 -1.52 -22.68 4.18
C ASN A 756 -2.60 -22.03 5.05
N ASP A 757 -3.58 -22.84 5.46
CA ASP A 757 -4.74 -22.48 6.30
C ASP A 757 -4.38 -21.80 7.64
N THR A 758 -3.09 -21.67 7.96
CA THR A 758 -2.57 -21.10 9.21
C THR A 758 -2.57 -19.57 9.27
N ASP A 759 -2.71 -18.86 8.15
CA ASP A 759 -2.65 -17.40 8.12
C ASP A 759 -4.01 -16.71 8.33
N VAL A 760 -5.09 -17.49 8.22
CA VAL A 760 -6.46 -17.02 8.32
C VAL A 760 -7.23 -17.87 9.32
N TYR A 761 -7.71 -17.27 10.40
CA TYR A 761 -8.59 -17.92 11.36
C TYR A 761 -10.01 -17.37 11.21
N ILE A 762 -10.97 -18.26 10.96
CA ILE A 762 -12.40 -17.95 10.87
C ILE A 762 -13.04 -18.32 12.19
N HIS A 763 -13.58 -17.33 12.89
CA HIS A 763 -14.24 -17.55 14.16
C HIS A 763 -15.51 -18.38 13.98
N PRO A 764 -15.86 -19.30 14.91
CA PRO A 764 -17.12 -20.01 14.90
C PRO A 764 -18.30 -19.04 14.89
N LEU A 765 -19.40 -19.46 14.28
CA LEU A 765 -20.64 -18.71 14.31
C LEU A 765 -21.27 -18.76 15.71
N GLU A 766 -21.89 -17.69 16.16
CA GLU A 766 -22.80 -17.72 17.28
C GLU A 766 -24.10 -18.43 16.83
N ASP A 767 -24.76 -19.19 17.72
CA ASP A 767 -25.79 -20.21 17.39
C ASP A 767 -26.98 -19.72 16.54
N ASP A 768 -27.27 -18.40 16.51
CA ASP A 768 -28.36 -17.80 15.75
C ASP A 768 -28.03 -17.59 14.23
N GLU A 769 -26.76 -17.74 13.82
CA GLU A 769 -26.33 -17.54 12.44
C GLU A 769 -26.25 -18.84 11.62
N GLU A 770 -26.29 -20.01 12.28
CA GLU A 770 -26.22 -21.32 11.61
C GLU A 770 -27.46 -21.62 10.75
N GLU A 771 -28.63 -21.12 11.15
CA GLU A 771 -29.88 -21.36 10.44
C GLU A 771 -29.99 -20.48 9.17
N GLU A 772 -29.49 -19.26 9.24
CA GLU A 772 -29.42 -18.35 8.09
C GLU A 772 -28.38 -18.82 7.05
N HIS A 773 -27.29 -19.50 7.54
CA HIS A 773 -26.24 -20.03 6.67
C HIS A 773 -26.65 -21.31 5.94
N ARG A 774 -27.45 -22.18 6.58
CA ARG A 774 -28.03 -23.36 5.92
C ARG A 774 -28.97 -22.94 4.80
N ASN A 775 -29.82 -21.95 5.04
CA ASN A 775 -30.71 -21.41 4.04
C ASN A 775 -29.98 -20.75 2.86
N LEU A 776 -28.80 -20.13 3.11
CA LEU A 776 -27.95 -19.57 2.05
C LEU A 776 -27.23 -20.64 1.25
N GLN A 777 -26.75 -21.72 1.89
CA GLN A 777 -26.13 -22.85 1.21
C GLN A 777 -27.11 -23.62 0.33
N GLU A 778 -28.33 -23.83 0.80
CA GLU A 778 -29.41 -24.43 0.01
C GLU A 778 -29.81 -23.56 -1.18
N LEU A 779 -29.79 -22.24 -1.02
CA LEU A 779 -29.99 -21.28 -2.12
C LEU A 779 -28.81 -21.27 -3.11
N GLU A 780 -27.59 -21.36 -2.62
CA GLU A 780 -26.38 -21.44 -3.48
C GLU A 780 -26.32 -22.76 -4.24
N GLU A 781 -26.67 -23.88 -3.63
CA GLU A 781 -26.79 -25.18 -4.30
C GLU A 781 -27.91 -25.18 -5.35
N TYR A 782 -29.07 -24.59 -5.00
CA TYR A 782 -30.19 -24.41 -5.93
C TYR A 782 -29.80 -23.53 -7.14
N PHE A 783 -29.09 -22.42 -6.92
CA PHE A 783 -28.58 -21.58 -8.01
C PHE A 783 -27.46 -22.26 -8.81
N LYS A 784 -26.68 -23.15 -8.19
CA LYS A 784 -25.62 -23.89 -8.86
C LYS A 784 -26.19 -25.01 -9.75
N GLU A 785 -27.24 -25.68 -9.34
CA GLU A 785 -27.98 -26.63 -10.17
C GLU A 785 -28.68 -25.93 -11.34
N MET A 786 -29.17 -24.70 -11.14
CA MET A 786 -29.79 -23.90 -12.20
C MET A 786 -28.78 -23.32 -13.20
N ALA A 787 -27.53 -23.11 -12.81
CA ALA A 787 -26.49 -22.54 -13.67
C ALA A 787 -25.93 -23.52 -14.71
N THR A 788 -26.31 -24.79 -14.68
CA THR A 788 -25.81 -25.85 -15.56
C THR A 788 -26.51 -26.01 -16.91
N GLY A 789 -27.27 -25.00 -17.37
CA GLY A 789 -27.88 -25.04 -18.70
C GLY A 789 -28.37 -23.68 -19.19
N PRO A 790 -28.37 -23.47 -20.50
CA PRO A 790 -28.81 -22.21 -21.12
C PRO A 790 -30.33 -22.01 -21.10
N LYS A 791 -31.09 -22.75 -20.28
CA LYS A 791 -32.53 -22.68 -20.25
C LYS A 791 -33.01 -21.64 -19.23
N GLN A 792 -33.82 -20.71 -19.69
CA GLN A 792 -34.53 -19.78 -18.82
C GLN A 792 -35.44 -20.53 -17.83
N ILE A 793 -35.51 -20.06 -16.59
CA ILE A 793 -36.29 -20.65 -15.50
C ILE A 793 -37.80 -20.69 -15.86
N ALA A 794 -38.30 -19.67 -16.57
CA ALA A 794 -39.64 -19.61 -17.09
C ALA A 794 -39.65 -18.89 -18.45
N PRO A 795 -40.55 -19.26 -19.35
CA PRO A 795 -40.71 -18.57 -20.62
C PRO A 795 -41.10 -17.13 -20.34
N GLY A 796 -40.25 -16.21 -20.76
CA GLY A 796 -40.48 -14.79 -20.61
C GLY A 796 -39.70 -14.07 -19.55
N MET A 797 -38.84 -14.75 -18.82
CA MET A 797 -37.83 -14.12 -17.99
C MET A 797 -36.64 -13.63 -18.81
N ILE A 798 -35.87 -12.68 -18.24
CA ILE A 798 -34.71 -12.09 -18.89
C ILE A 798 -33.48 -12.65 -18.20
N THR A 799 -32.56 -13.22 -18.99
CA THR A 799 -31.29 -13.75 -18.50
C THR A 799 -30.18 -12.72 -18.69
N LEU A 800 -29.37 -12.51 -17.65
CA LEU A 800 -28.20 -11.65 -17.69
C LEU A 800 -26.94 -12.48 -17.95
N ALA A 801 -26.00 -11.95 -18.72
CA ALA A 801 -24.72 -12.60 -18.98
C ALA A 801 -23.74 -12.45 -17.83
N MET A 802 -24.01 -11.56 -16.87
CA MET A 802 -23.13 -11.23 -15.74
C MET A 802 -21.73 -10.76 -16.18
N MET A 803 -21.64 -10.13 -17.34
CA MET A 803 -20.38 -9.57 -17.83
C MET A 803 -19.91 -8.44 -16.92
N PRO A 804 -18.60 -8.36 -16.62
CA PRO A 804 -18.04 -7.24 -15.89
C PRO A 804 -18.36 -5.90 -16.59
N GLN A 805 -18.82 -4.92 -15.82
CA GLN A 805 -19.18 -3.59 -16.35
C GLN A 805 -18.02 -2.95 -17.13
N THR A 806 -16.78 -3.14 -16.66
CA THR A 806 -15.56 -2.67 -17.32
C THR A 806 -15.41 -3.23 -18.75
N GLN A 807 -15.82 -4.46 -19.01
CA GLN A 807 -15.79 -5.05 -20.35
C GLN A 807 -16.82 -4.40 -21.28
N ILE A 808 -18.02 -4.12 -20.74
CA ILE A 808 -19.07 -3.43 -21.49
C ILE A 808 -18.65 -2.00 -21.83
N GLU A 809 -18.09 -1.29 -20.85
CA GLU A 809 -17.57 0.08 -21.05
C GLU A 809 -16.40 0.13 -22.03
N MET A 810 -15.47 -0.81 -21.95
CA MET A 810 -14.37 -0.93 -22.92
C MET A 810 -14.90 -1.20 -24.33
N LEU A 811 -15.87 -2.08 -24.48
CA LEU A 811 -16.48 -2.40 -25.78
C LEU A 811 -17.16 -1.16 -26.39
N LEU A 812 -17.95 -0.42 -25.60
CA LEU A 812 -18.66 0.77 -26.06
C LEU A 812 -17.73 1.95 -26.37
N ASN A 813 -16.60 2.07 -25.67
CA ASN A 813 -15.65 3.19 -25.83
C ASN A 813 -14.38 2.81 -26.60
N LEU A 814 -14.35 1.70 -27.29
CA LEU A 814 -13.17 1.13 -27.95
C LEU A 814 -12.57 2.08 -29.00
N GLU A 815 -13.37 2.86 -29.70
CA GLU A 815 -12.91 3.87 -30.66
C GLU A 815 -12.21 5.04 -29.98
N THR A 816 -12.73 5.51 -28.84
CA THR A 816 -12.09 6.57 -28.07
C THR A 816 -10.77 6.12 -27.45
N VAL A 817 -10.67 4.86 -27.01
CA VAL A 817 -9.44 4.23 -26.51
C VAL A 817 -8.43 4.11 -27.65
N ARG A 818 -8.84 3.66 -28.83
CA ARG A 818 -7.98 3.57 -30.03
C ARG A 818 -7.49 4.96 -30.49
N ALA A 819 -8.36 5.96 -30.48
CA ALA A 819 -7.99 7.34 -30.85
C ALA A 819 -6.95 7.94 -29.87
N LYS A 820 -7.09 7.64 -28.57
CA LYS A 820 -6.14 8.08 -27.54
C LYS A 820 -4.82 7.31 -27.53
N SER A 821 -4.82 6.05 -27.98
CA SER A 821 -3.62 5.21 -28.05
C SER A 821 -2.84 5.32 -29.36
N LYS A 822 -3.39 6.01 -30.39
CA LYS A 822 -2.60 6.36 -31.57
C LYS A 822 -1.48 7.29 -31.16
N ALA A 823 -0.23 6.88 -31.45
CA ALA A 823 0.91 7.78 -31.33
C ALA A 823 0.63 9.03 -32.17
N LYS A 824 0.82 10.21 -31.59
CA LYS A 824 0.76 11.47 -32.37
C LYS A 824 1.83 11.38 -33.43
N THR A 825 1.44 11.41 -34.69
CA THR A 825 2.35 11.54 -35.81
C THR A 825 3.00 12.92 -35.74
N ASP A 826 4.26 13.02 -36.13
CA ASP A 826 5.05 14.28 -36.05
C ASP A 826 4.45 15.43 -36.87
N ASP A 827 3.46 15.15 -37.71
CA ASP A 827 2.70 16.13 -38.50
C ASP A 827 1.79 17.04 -37.66
N ASP A 828 1.49 16.68 -36.42
CA ASP A 828 0.67 17.50 -35.50
C ASP A 828 1.50 18.43 -34.59
N LYS A 829 2.81 18.44 -34.73
CA LYS A 829 3.67 19.42 -34.02
C LYS A 829 3.84 20.66 -34.89
N GLU A 830 3.28 21.77 -34.41
CA GLU A 830 3.72 23.08 -34.91
C GLU A 830 5.25 23.16 -34.76
N PRO A 831 5.99 23.58 -35.79
CA PRO A 831 7.43 23.65 -35.70
C PRO A 831 7.81 24.61 -34.56
N GLU A 832 8.43 24.04 -33.50
CA GLU A 832 9.02 24.88 -32.44
C GLU A 832 10.03 25.80 -33.07
N LEU A 833 9.75 27.10 -33.01
CA LEU A 833 10.71 28.14 -33.40
C LEU A 833 11.99 27.95 -32.59
N ALA A 834 13.08 27.67 -33.28
CA ALA A 834 14.39 27.48 -32.63
C ALA A 834 14.72 28.71 -31.78
N PRO A 835 15.27 28.50 -30.55
CA PRO A 835 15.65 29.63 -29.71
C PRO A 835 16.64 30.58 -30.44
N PHE A 836 16.40 31.83 -30.31
CA PHE A 836 17.09 32.93 -31.01
C PHE A 836 18.63 32.90 -30.94
N PHE A 837 19.23 32.14 -30.07
CA PHE A 837 20.67 32.09 -29.79
C PHE A 837 21.43 30.87 -30.34
N LEU A 838 20.79 29.97 -31.07
CA LEU A 838 21.49 28.86 -31.70
C LEU A 838 21.77 29.22 -33.17
N PRO A 839 23.05 29.25 -33.62
CA PRO A 839 23.35 29.40 -35.02
C PRO A 839 22.79 28.21 -35.78
N THR A 840 21.74 28.42 -36.55
CA THR A 840 21.23 27.43 -37.49
C THR A 840 22.29 27.21 -38.55
N ALA A 841 23.03 26.13 -38.44
CA ALA A 841 23.75 25.60 -39.58
C ALA A 841 22.68 25.30 -40.66
N ALA A 842 22.77 25.97 -41.80
CA ALA A 842 21.96 25.66 -42.95
C ALA A 842 22.23 24.20 -43.34
N ALA A 843 21.34 23.31 -42.96
CA ALA A 843 21.40 21.95 -43.44
C ALA A 843 21.10 22.02 -44.94
N SER A 844 22.02 21.49 -45.73
CA SER A 844 21.81 21.29 -47.15
C SER A 844 20.52 20.48 -47.34
N ASP A 845 19.69 20.81 -48.32
CA ASP A 845 18.39 20.17 -48.60
C ASP A 845 18.46 18.64 -48.67
N ASP A 846 19.62 18.07 -48.90
CA ASP A 846 19.84 16.59 -48.95
C ASP A 846 19.81 15.90 -47.57
N VAL A 847 19.93 16.61 -46.46
CA VAL A 847 19.91 15.98 -45.10
C VAL A 847 18.49 15.98 -44.50
N ARG A 848 17.55 16.73 -45.08
CA ARG A 848 16.16 16.81 -44.60
C ARG A 848 15.21 15.71 -45.11
N ARG A 849 15.65 14.92 -46.10
CA ARG A 849 14.81 13.85 -46.61
C ARG A 849 15.09 12.58 -45.86
N SER A 850 14.20 12.23 -44.95
CA SER A 850 14.27 10.91 -44.29
C SER A 850 14.06 9.79 -45.31
N VAL A 851 14.67 8.65 -45.07
CA VAL A 851 14.55 7.43 -45.93
C VAL A 851 13.08 6.95 -46.03
N PHE A 852 12.20 7.49 -45.20
CA PHE A 852 10.76 7.13 -45.09
C PHE A 852 9.82 8.27 -45.52
N ASP A 853 10.25 9.12 -46.43
CA ASP A 853 9.41 10.19 -46.98
C ASP A 853 8.33 9.58 -47.88
N PRO A 854 7.02 9.75 -47.59
CA PRO A 854 5.93 9.15 -48.38
C PRO A 854 5.92 9.62 -49.86
N ALA A 855 6.51 10.78 -50.13
CA ALA A 855 6.68 11.28 -51.50
C ALA A 855 7.67 10.43 -52.32
N ARG A 856 8.67 9.82 -51.63
CA ARG A 856 9.68 8.95 -52.24
C ARG A 856 9.15 7.52 -52.47
N GLU A 857 8.26 7.05 -51.58
CA GLU A 857 7.55 5.78 -51.81
C GLU A 857 6.59 5.84 -52.99
N SER A 858 5.93 6.99 -53.24
CA SER A 858 5.07 7.18 -54.40
C SER A 858 5.88 7.26 -55.70
N GLU A 859 7.11 7.81 -55.68
CA GLU A 859 8.01 7.85 -56.83
C GLU A 859 8.67 6.49 -57.14
N LEU A 860 8.93 5.66 -56.12
CA LEU A 860 9.45 4.31 -56.26
C LEU A 860 8.37 3.37 -56.78
N ASN A 861 7.14 3.50 -56.31
CA ASN A 861 6.00 2.72 -56.79
C ASN A 861 5.56 3.12 -58.21
N ALA A 862 5.84 4.34 -58.69
CA ALA A 862 5.52 4.79 -60.04
C ALA A 862 6.55 4.32 -61.11
N LYS A 863 7.71 3.79 -60.69
CA LYS A 863 8.75 3.27 -61.61
C LYS A 863 8.69 1.77 -61.86
N ASP A 864 7.88 1.02 -61.10
CA ASP A 864 7.80 -0.44 -61.26
C ASP A 864 6.61 -0.93 -62.11
N ASP A 865 5.84 -0.01 -62.72
CA ASP A 865 4.68 -0.36 -63.57
C ASP A 865 4.96 -0.54 -65.06
N THR A 866 6.23 -0.69 -65.45
CA THR A 866 6.57 -1.04 -66.84
C THR A 866 7.57 -2.19 -66.87
N GLY A 867 7.06 -3.41 -66.89
CA GLY A 867 7.88 -4.62 -67.19
C GLY A 867 7.22 -5.91 -66.74
N ASP A 868 6.65 -6.60 -67.72
CA ASP A 868 6.26 -8.02 -67.59
C ASP A 868 7.35 -8.84 -66.92
N ASP A 869 7.07 -9.48 -65.81
CA ASP A 869 7.43 -10.88 -65.57
C ASP A 869 6.72 -11.47 -64.33
N ASP A 870 6.09 -12.61 -64.56
CA ASP A 870 5.52 -13.47 -63.56
C ASP A 870 6.55 -13.95 -62.53
N SER A 871 6.19 -13.92 -61.29
CA SER A 871 6.67 -14.69 -60.15
C SER A 871 7.36 -13.93 -59.03
N LYS A 872 6.68 -13.98 -57.90
CA LYS A 872 7.11 -13.67 -56.53
C LYS A 872 6.65 -12.31 -55.92
N ALA A 873 5.35 -12.26 -55.65
CA ALA A 873 4.85 -11.29 -54.64
C ALA A 873 5.42 -11.61 -53.24
N PRO A 874 5.96 -10.61 -52.50
CA PRO A 874 6.36 -10.81 -51.12
C PRO A 874 5.15 -11.18 -50.28
N LYS A 875 5.22 -12.27 -49.56
CA LYS A 875 4.19 -12.72 -48.64
C LYS A 875 4.09 -11.69 -47.49
N SER A 876 3.23 -10.71 -47.68
CA SER A 876 2.79 -9.86 -46.57
C SER A 876 2.13 -10.75 -45.50
N ARG A 877 2.59 -10.68 -44.26
CA ARG A 877 1.96 -11.36 -43.13
C ARG A 877 0.65 -10.73 -42.69
N ILE A 878 0.24 -9.66 -43.33
CA ILE A 878 -1.04 -8.98 -43.09
C ILE A 878 -1.98 -9.41 -44.20
N LEU A 879 -2.92 -10.27 -43.90
CA LEU A 879 -4.04 -10.57 -44.77
C LEU A 879 -4.81 -9.29 -45.05
N ARG A 880 -4.67 -8.73 -46.26
CA ARG A 880 -5.60 -7.70 -46.75
C ARG A 880 -6.94 -8.39 -46.97
N GLN A 881 -7.86 -8.19 -46.01
CA GLN A 881 -9.24 -8.53 -46.20
C GLN A 881 -9.83 -7.58 -47.24
N GLY A 882 -10.18 -8.10 -48.38
CA GLY A 882 -10.97 -7.37 -49.36
C GLY A 882 -10.31 -7.26 -50.73
N ALA A 883 -10.39 -8.28 -51.51
CA ALA A 883 -10.68 -8.35 -52.92
C ALA A 883 -10.54 -9.85 -53.34
N ASN A 884 -11.60 -10.42 -53.79
CA ASN A 884 -11.66 -11.75 -54.42
C ASN A 884 -11.55 -12.94 -53.48
N LEU A 885 -12.49 -13.05 -52.56
CA LEU A 885 -12.72 -14.28 -51.80
C LEU A 885 -14.15 -14.80 -52.06
N ALA A 886 -14.44 -14.94 -53.33
CA ALA A 886 -15.47 -15.92 -53.77
C ALA A 886 -14.93 -17.31 -53.38
N GLY A 887 -15.13 -17.71 -52.12
CA GLY A 887 -14.68 -19.02 -51.61
C GLY A 887 -13.89 -19.02 -50.29
N ALA A 888 -13.58 -17.89 -49.71
CA ALA A 888 -12.90 -17.85 -48.40
C ALA A 888 -13.90 -17.76 -47.26
N SER A 889 -13.67 -18.58 -46.28
CA SER A 889 -14.40 -18.89 -45.08
C SER A 889 -15.10 -17.68 -44.48
N ALA A 890 -16.42 -17.74 -44.39
CA ALA A 890 -17.21 -16.86 -43.54
C ALA A 890 -16.60 -16.83 -42.13
N THR A 891 -16.60 -15.65 -41.48
CA THR A 891 -16.10 -15.53 -40.13
C THR A 891 -16.83 -16.47 -39.17
N PRO A 892 -16.19 -16.92 -38.06
CA PRO A 892 -16.85 -17.81 -37.11
C PRO A 892 -18.23 -17.35 -36.68
N LEU A 893 -18.38 -16.07 -36.37
CA LEU A 893 -19.66 -15.49 -35.97
C LEU A 893 -20.69 -15.54 -37.09
N LEU A 894 -20.33 -15.19 -38.33
CA LEU A 894 -21.23 -15.23 -39.47
C LEU A 894 -21.68 -16.66 -39.78
N THR A 895 -20.78 -17.65 -39.67
CA THR A 895 -21.16 -19.06 -39.86
C THR A 895 -22.18 -19.54 -38.85
N LEU A 896 -22.02 -19.13 -37.56
CA LEU A 896 -22.98 -19.46 -36.50
C LEU A 896 -24.32 -18.74 -36.70
N ILE A 897 -24.30 -17.47 -37.10
CA ILE A 897 -25.54 -16.71 -37.45
C ILE A 897 -26.30 -17.37 -38.60
N LEU A 898 -25.62 -17.77 -39.69
CA LEU A 898 -26.26 -18.42 -40.83
C LEU A 898 -26.74 -19.83 -40.48
N ARG A 899 -26.04 -20.54 -39.56
CA ARG A 899 -26.51 -21.82 -39.03
C ARG A 899 -27.79 -21.61 -38.20
N GLY A 900 -27.76 -20.63 -37.29
CA GLY A 900 -28.89 -20.28 -36.45
C GLY A 900 -30.14 -19.81 -37.25
N GLN A 901 -29.92 -19.12 -38.36
CA GLN A 901 -30.99 -18.71 -39.25
C GLN A 901 -31.68 -19.93 -39.92
N ARG A 902 -30.95 -21.01 -40.16
CA ARG A 902 -31.50 -22.26 -40.73
C ARG A 902 -32.18 -23.14 -39.70
N SER A 903 -31.62 -23.22 -38.47
CA SER A 903 -32.17 -24.06 -37.41
C SER A 903 -33.27 -23.37 -36.60
N GLY A 904 -33.39 -22.03 -36.67
CA GLY A 904 -34.22 -21.23 -35.78
C GLY A 904 -33.67 -21.04 -34.38
N ASP A 905 -32.45 -21.52 -34.07
CA ASP A 905 -31.79 -21.43 -32.76
C ASP A 905 -30.45 -20.72 -32.86
N TYR A 906 -30.28 -19.64 -32.12
CA TYR A 906 -29.10 -18.80 -32.10
C TYR A 906 -28.24 -18.97 -30.81
N THR A 907 -28.49 -20.01 -30.01
CA THR A 907 -27.79 -20.22 -28.71
C THR A 907 -26.29 -20.37 -28.89
N GLU A 908 -25.82 -21.10 -29.92
CA GLU A 908 -24.39 -21.25 -30.20
C GLU A 908 -23.70 -19.89 -30.52
N ALA A 909 -24.39 -19.01 -31.23
CA ALA A 909 -23.87 -17.67 -31.55
C ALA A 909 -23.80 -16.77 -30.33
N LEU A 910 -24.78 -16.85 -29.42
CA LEU A 910 -24.81 -16.11 -28.17
C LEU A 910 -23.73 -16.61 -27.22
N GLU A 911 -23.50 -17.91 -27.10
CA GLU A 911 -22.43 -18.46 -26.28
C GLU A 911 -21.05 -18.10 -26.85
N PHE A 912 -20.87 -18.08 -28.15
CA PHE A 912 -19.65 -17.60 -28.79
C PHE A 912 -19.36 -16.15 -28.37
N LEU A 913 -20.36 -15.25 -28.49
CA LEU A 913 -20.21 -13.86 -28.12
C LEU A 913 -19.93 -13.67 -26.61
N LYS A 914 -20.50 -14.53 -25.76
CA LYS A 914 -20.25 -14.50 -24.31
C LYS A 914 -18.82 -14.86 -23.95
N ASN A 915 -18.23 -15.86 -24.64
CA ASN A 915 -16.91 -16.41 -24.32
C ASN A 915 -15.76 -15.71 -25.09
N ALA A 916 -16.06 -14.91 -26.11
CA ALA A 916 -15.08 -14.23 -26.93
C ALA A 916 -14.50 -13.01 -26.23
N SER A 917 -13.20 -12.75 -26.41
CA SER A 917 -12.56 -11.54 -25.91
C SER A 917 -13.07 -10.29 -26.64
N ILE A 918 -13.01 -9.13 -25.98
CA ILE A 918 -13.50 -7.84 -26.51
C ILE A 918 -12.94 -7.53 -27.90
N HIS A 919 -11.65 -7.82 -28.13
CA HIS A 919 -10.99 -7.57 -29.41
C HIS A 919 -11.49 -8.48 -30.52
N VAL A 920 -11.82 -9.73 -30.20
CA VAL A 920 -12.38 -10.69 -31.12
C VAL A 920 -13.82 -10.27 -31.48
N VAL A 921 -14.62 -9.92 -30.50
CA VAL A 921 -16.01 -9.42 -30.70
C VAL A 921 -16.02 -8.19 -31.59
N ASP A 922 -15.17 -7.20 -31.34
CA ASP A 922 -15.10 -5.99 -32.19
C ASP A 922 -14.67 -6.33 -33.63
N ALA A 923 -13.67 -7.22 -33.80
CA ALA A 923 -13.23 -7.63 -35.12
C ALA A 923 -14.33 -8.38 -35.87
N GLU A 924 -15.03 -9.30 -35.21
CA GLU A 924 -16.15 -10.07 -35.81
C GLU A 924 -17.32 -9.18 -36.19
N LEU A 925 -17.75 -8.27 -35.29
CA LEU A 925 -18.84 -7.33 -35.57
C LEU A 925 -18.50 -6.39 -36.72
N ARG A 926 -17.26 -5.92 -36.87
CA ARG A 926 -16.81 -5.08 -37.99
C ARG A 926 -16.76 -5.85 -39.30
N SER A 927 -16.48 -7.14 -39.27
CA SER A 927 -16.38 -7.99 -40.45
C SER A 927 -17.73 -8.33 -41.08
N LEU A 928 -18.86 -8.09 -40.37
CA LEU A 928 -20.21 -8.36 -40.88
C LEU A 928 -20.69 -7.40 -41.98
N GLY A 929 -19.99 -6.30 -42.20
CA GLY A 929 -20.37 -5.29 -43.19
C GLY A 929 -19.22 -4.90 -44.13
N PRO A 930 -19.49 -4.05 -45.13
CA PRO A 930 -18.49 -3.61 -46.09
C PRO A 930 -17.36 -2.82 -45.42
N TRP A 931 -16.14 -3.06 -45.84
CA TRP A 931 -14.96 -2.35 -45.39
C TRP A 931 -14.92 -0.88 -45.83
N ASP A 932 -15.42 -0.61 -47.07
CA ASP A 932 -15.58 0.73 -47.63
C ASP A 932 -17.07 1.03 -47.84
N HIS A 933 -17.59 2.01 -47.12
CA HIS A 933 -19.00 2.42 -47.15
C HIS A 933 -19.47 2.97 -48.50
N LYS A 934 -18.53 3.18 -49.46
CA LYS A 934 -18.86 3.68 -50.80
C LYS A 934 -19.28 2.59 -51.79
N PHE A 935 -18.94 1.32 -51.53
CA PHE A 935 -19.23 0.19 -52.40
C PHE A 935 -19.86 -0.96 -51.60
N MET A 936 -21.18 -1.08 -51.69
CA MET A 936 -21.92 -2.13 -51.00
C MET A 936 -22.32 -3.22 -52.02
N SER A 937 -21.84 -4.45 -51.77
CA SER A 937 -22.22 -5.61 -52.61
C SER A 937 -23.59 -6.17 -52.19
N GLU A 938 -24.25 -6.94 -53.09
CA GLU A 938 -25.48 -7.62 -52.70
C GLU A 938 -25.27 -8.66 -51.59
N ASP A 939 -24.08 -9.22 -51.49
CA ASP A 939 -23.74 -10.15 -50.43
C ASP A 939 -23.53 -9.46 -49.08
N ASP A 940 -23.01 -8.25 -49.09
CA ASP A 940 -22.94 -7.42 -47.86
C ASP A 940 -24.31 -7.06 -47.31
N VAL A 941 -25.28 -6.78 -48.22
CA VAL A 941 -26.67 -6.53 -47.82
C VAL A 941 -27.28 -7.78 -47.18
N LYS A 942 -27.00 -8.98 -47.73
CA LYS A 942 -27.48 -10.25 -47.16
C LYS A 942 -26.87 -10.56 -45.82
N THR A 943 -25.55 -10.30 -45.65
CA THR A 943 -24.89 -10.53 -44.38
C THR A 943 -25.39 -9.58 -43.28
N LEU A 944 -25.49 -8.26 -43.55
CA LEU A 944 -26.05 -7.28 -42.64
C LEU A 944 -27.51 -7.59 -42.27
N ARG A 945 -28.31 -8.03 -43.26
CA ARG A 945 -29.70 -8.46 -43.05
C ARG A 945 -29.78 -9.65 -42.07
N SER A 946 -28.91 -10.63 -42.24
CA SER A 946 -28.82 -11.81 -41.37
C SER A 946 -28.38 -11.43 -39.96
N ALA A 947 -27.47 -10.48 -39.82
CA ALA A 947 -27.03 -9.95 -38.52
C ALA A 947 -28.17 -9.18 -37.82
N ILE A 948 -28.92 -8.32 -38.52
CA ILE A 948 -30.07 -7.60 -37.93
C ILE A 948 -31.15 -8.61 -37.47
N LYS A 949 -31.44 -9.63 -38.24
CA LYS A 949 -32.37 -10.69 -37.84
C LYS A 949 -31.89 -11.47 -36.62
N PHE A 950 -30.60 -11.77 -36.55
CA PHE A 950 -30.00 -12.41 -35.39
C PHE A 950 -30.22 -11.53 -34.12
N PHE A 951 -29.90 -10.24 -34.17
CA PHE A 951 -30.10 -9.35 -33.02
C PHE A 951 -31.61 -9.22 -32.68
N THR A 952 -32.48 -9.17 -33.67
CA THR A 952 -33.95 -9.12 -33.43
C THR A 952 -34.42 -10.37 -32.70
N ALA A 953 -33.99 -11.56 -33.11
CA ALA A 953 -34.31 -12.81 -32.46
C ALA A 953 -33.69 -12.93 -31.07
N ALA A 954 -32.44 -12.49 -30.92
CA ALA A 954 -31.75 -12.50 -29.62
C ALA A 954 -32.42 -11.61 -28.58
N ILE A 955 -32.85 -10.40 -28.96
CA ILE A 955 -33.60 -9.50 -28.07
C ILE A 955 -34.99 -10.09 -27.73
N ALA A 956 -35.66 -10.66 -28.70
CA ALA A 956 -36.98 -11.29 -28.50
C ALA A 956 -36.88 -12.51 -27.57
N SER A 957 -35.78 -13.24 -27.58
CA SER A 957 -35.54 -14.39 -26.68
C SER A 957 -35.29 -13.98 -25.22
N GLY A 958 -34.82 -12.75 -24.95
CA GLY A 958 -34.48 -12.27 -23.62
C GLY A 958 -33.22 -12.91 -23.01
N MET A 959 -32.43 -13.66 -23.77
CA MET A 959 -31.20 -14.28 -23.29
C MET A 959 -30.02 -13.31 -23.36
N TYR A 960 -29.22 -13.25 -22.27
CA TYR A 960 -28.05 -12.39 -22.16
C TYR A 960 -28.29 -10.93 -22.56
N TYR A 961 -29.37 -10.36 -22.06
CA TYR A 961 -29.99 -9.13 -22.54
C TYR A 961 -29.01 -7.92 -22.53
N GLU A 962 -28.26 -7.70 -21.45
CA GLU A 962 -27.28 -6.61 -21.35
C GLU A 962 -26.12 -6.76 -22.37
N MET A 963 -25.64 -7.98 -22.57
CA MET A 963 -24.58 -8.29 -23.51
C MET A 963 -25.05 -8.06 -24.95
N VAL A 964 -26.21 -8.55 -25.29
CA VAL A 964 -26.80 -8.40 -26.64
C VAL A 964 -27.01 -6.93 -26.98
N ASN A 965 -27.51 -6.10 -26.03
CA ASN A 965 -27.69 -4.66 -26.24
C ASN A 965 -26.32 -3.94 -26.40
N ALA A 966 -25.30 -4.31 -25.64
CA ALA A 966 -23.97 -3.74 -25.79
C ALA A 966 -23.39 -4.06 -27.19
N HIS A 967 -23.45 -5.32 -27.63
CA HIS A 967 -22.97 -5.73 -28.94
C HIS A 967 -23.79 -5.09 -30.08
N LEU A 968 -25.10 -4.99 -29.94
CA LEU A 968 -25.97 -4.28 -30.88
C LEU A 968 -25.60 -2.82 -31.01
N SER A 969 -25.30 -2.14 -29.91
CA SER A 969 -24.88 -0.72 -29.91
C SER A 969 -23.58 -0.56 -30.72
N VAL A 970 -22.59 -1.43 -30.54
CA VAL A 970 -21.35 -1.43 -31.32
C VAL A 970 -21.63 -1.72 -32.80
N PHE A 971 -22.45 -2.73 -33.10
CA PHE A 971 -22.81 -3.08 -34.46
C PHE A 971 -23.49 -1.93 -35.21
N LEU A 972 -24.49 -1.29 -34.56
CA LEU A 972 -25.16 -0.12 -35.14
C LEU A 972 -24.20 1.06 -35.34
N ASN A 973 -23.34 1.36 -34.38
CA ASN A 973 -22.38 2.46 -34.51
C ASN A 973 -21.42 2.25 -35.68
N VAL A 974 -20.97 1.03 -35.89
CA VAL A 974 -20.04 0.67 -36.99
C VAL A 974 -20.72 0.72 -38.34
N HIS A 975 -21.95 0.21 -38.46
CA HIS A 975 -22.62 -0.04 -39.78
C HIS A 975 -23.72 0.97 -40.12
N THR A 976 -23.93 2.03 -39.32
CA THR A 976 -24.99 3.02 -39.52
C THR A 976 -25.02 3.57 -40.96
N THR A 977 -23.85 3.94 -41.51
CA THR A 977 -23.76 4.50 -42.86
C THR A 977 -24.15 3.50 -43.93
N ALA A 978 -23.77 2.23 -43.78
CA ALA A 978 -24.15 1.15 -44.71
C ALA A 978 -25.64 0.81 -44.63
N ILE A 979 -26.21 0.75 -43.44
CA ILE A 979 -27.63 0.47 -43.19
C ILE A 979 -28.52 1.56 -43.82
N MET A 980 -28.14 2.83 -43.69
CA MET A 980 -28.93 3.95 -44.20
C MET A 980 -28.96 4.02 -45.75
N GLN A 981 -28.03 3.35 -46.45
CA GLN A 981 -27.99 3.32 -47.92
C GLN A 981 -28.98 2.35 -48.56
N SER A 982 -29.51 1.39 -47.79
CA SER A 982 -30.41 0.36 -48.33
C SER A 982 -31.76 0.39 -47.62
N SER A 983 -32.86 0.64 -48.38
CA SER A 983 -34.23 0.63 -47.86
C SER A 983 -34.62 -0.71 -47.23
N ALA A 984 -34.13 -1.82 -47.81
CA ALA A 984 -34.42 -3.17 -47.31
C ALA A 984 -33.81 -3.43 -45.91
N LEU A 985 -32.66 -2.80 -45.57
CA LEU A 985 -32.06 -2.90 -44.24
C LEU A 985 -32.78 -1.97 -43.26
N VAL A 986 -33.26 -0.82 -43.72
CA VAL A 986 -34.03 0.11 -42.89
C VAL A 986 -35.34 -0.54 -42.44
N ASP A 987 -36.04 -1.29 -43.30
CA ASP A 987 -37.25 -2.02 -42.93
C ASP A 987 -36.97 -3.08 -41.86
N GLU A 988 -35.88 -3.82 -41.93
CA GLU A 988 -35.46 -4.80 -40.92
C GLU A 988 -35.06 -4.10 -39.60
N CYS A 989 -34.47 -2.88 -39.66
CA CYS A 989 -34.22 -2.06 -38.48
C CYS A 989 -35.50 -1.55 -37.81
N HIS A 990 -36.59 -1.33 -38.56
CA HIS A 990 -37.88 -1.03 -37.96
C HIS A 990 -38.43 -2.22 -37.14
N ALA A 991 -38.28 -3.45 -37.66
CA ALA A 991 -38.62 -4.66 -36.93
C ALA A 991 -37.76 -4.85 -35.67
N LEU A 992 -36.47 -4.58 -35.76
CA LEU A 992 -35.55 -4.58 -34.60
C LEU A 992 -35.99 -3.58 -33.54
N ARG A 993 -36.33 -2.32 -33.93
CA ARG A 993 -36.81 -1.29 -33.01
C ARG A 993 -38.11 -1.67 -32.31
N GLU A 994 -39.01 -2.32 -33.03
CA GLU A 994 -40.26 -2.81 -32.45
C GLU A 994 -40.03 -3.93 -31.42
N ALA A 995 -39.09 -4.86 -31.73
CA ALA A 995 -38.69 -5.92 -30.82
C ALA A 995 -38.03 -5.32 -29.55
N MET A 996 -37.17 -4.31 -29.70
CA MET A 996 -36.56 -3.60 -28.57
C MET A 996 -37.61 -2.90 -27.70
N HIS A 997 -38.55 -2.20 -28.31
CA HIS A 997 -39.61 -1.50 -27.58
C HIS A 997 -40.50 -2.49 -26.78
N LYS A 998 -40.85 -3.62 -27.40
CA LYS A 998 -41.62 -4.67 -26.74
C LYS A 998 -40.86 -5.29 -25.58
N SER A 999 -39.55 -5.55 -25.76
CA SER A 999 -38.68 -6.07 -24.70
C SER A 999 -38.52 -5.08 -23.55
N TYR A 1000 -38.37 -3.79 -23.87
CA TYR A 1000 -38.25 -2.73 -22.88
C TYR A 1000 -39.52 -2.55 -22.04
N SER A 1001 -40.69 -2.51 -22.67
CA SER A 1001 -41.98 -2.47 -21.96
C SER A 1001 -42.10 -3.65 -21.00
N ARG A 1002 -41.71 -4.84 -21.44
CA ARG A 1002 -41.71 -6.02 -20.58
C ARG A 1002 -40.79 -5.94 -19.38
N ILE A 1003 -39.57 -5.34 -19.53
CA ILE A 1003 -38.67 -5.09 -18.42
C ILE A 1003 -39.31 -4.16 -17.40
N ASP A 1004 -39.97 -3.10 -17.86
CA ASP A 1004 -40.67 -2.16 -17.00
C ASP A 1004 -41.83 -2.86 -16.23
N ASP A 1005 -42.58 -3.73 -16.89
CA ASP A 1005 -43.62 -4.53 -16.26
C ASP A 1005 -43.05 -5.46 -15.19
N LEU A 1006 -41.94 -6.17 -15.47
CA LEU A 1006 -41.26 -7.04 -14.51
C LEU A 1006 -40.75 -6.25 -13.29
N PHE A 1007 -40.13 -5.08 -13.52
CA PHE A 1007 -39.70 -4.23 -12.43
C PHE A 1007 -40.86 -3.74 -11.56
N ASN A 1008 -41.97 -3.39 -12.17
CA ASN A 1008 -43.18 -3.00 -11.46
C ASN A 1008 -43.77 -4.17 -10.67
N GLU A 1009 -43.80 -5.39 -11.21
CA GLU A 1009 -44.21 -6.61 -10.51
C GLU A 1009 -43.34 -6.89 -9.31
N ILE A 1010 -42.00 -6.85 -9.48
CA ILE A 1010 -41.01 -7.03 -8.39
C ILE A 1010 -41.19 -5.95 -7.33
N ARG A 1011 -41.39 -4.71 -7.71
CA ARG A 1011 -41.63 -3.60 -6.79
C ARG A 1011 -42.92 -3.79 -6.00
N CYS A 1012 -43.98 -4.23 -6.65
CA CYS A 1012 -45.26 -4.58 -5.99
C CYS A 1012 -45.10 -5.76 -5.04
N ALA A 1013 -44.38 -6.82 -5.42
CA ALA A 1013 -44.12 -7.98 -4.57
C ALA A 1013 -43.29 -7.59 -3.35
N LEU A 1014 -42.21 -6.78 -3.53
CA LEU A 1014 -41.41 -6.27 -2.43
C LEU A 1014 -42.20 -5.36 -1.49
N SER A 1015 -43.07 -4.47 -2.00
CA SER A 1015 -43.93 -3.62 -1.16
C SER A 1015 -44.95 -4.44 -0.34
N PHE A 1016 -45.42 -5.54 -0.91
CA PHE A 1016 -46.32 -6.45 -0.21
C PHE A 1016 -45.62 -7.21 0.93
N HIS A 1017 -44.40 -7.67 0.74
CA HIS A 1017 -43.62 -8.40 1.75
C HIS A 1017 -42.99 -7.52 2.83
N ILE A 1018 -42.69 -6.27 2.52
CA ILE A 1018 -42.01 -5.35 3.47
C ILE A 1018 -43.03 -4.61 4.35
N GLY A 1019 -44.34 -4.69 4.02
CA GLY A 1019 -45.38 -3.90 4.70
C GLY A 1019 -45.16 -2.39 4.51
N ASP A 1020 -46.20 -1.61 4.52
CA ASP A 1020 -46.25 -0.15 4.23
C ASP A 1020 -45.33 0.76 5.13
N ALA A 1021 -44.15 0.29 5.49
CA ALA A 1021 -43.13 1.05 6.21
C ALA A 1021 -42.30 1.86 5.21
N GLY A 1022 -42.94 2.84 4.54
CA GLY A 1022 -42.29 3.99 3.93
C GLY A 1022 -41.27 3.66 2.82
N VAL A 1023 -41.78 3.39 1.63
CA VAL A 1023 -41.02 3.59 0.40
C VAL A 1023 -41.05 5.06 -0.04
#